data_16105e73688703cbcfcb5e1e15a93a83
#
_entry.id   16105e73688703cbcfcb5e1e15a93a83
#
_cell.length_a   1.000
_cell.length_b   1.000
_cell.length_c   1.000
_cell.angle_alpha   90.00
_cell.angle_beta   90.00
_cell.angle_gamma   90.00
#
_symmetry.space_group_name_H-M   'P 1'
#
loop_
_entity.id
_entity.type
_entity.pdbx_description
1 polymer ?
#
loop_
_entity_poly.entity_id
_entity_poly.type
_entity_poly.pdbx_seq_one_letter_code
_entity_poly.pdbx_strand_id
1 'polypeptide(L)'
;MSTHCSNKTAAFTFKVSTLVLCMLATGHSLAAETATEYVRVIGQAASINEALKEQRKSDSISSVVHADAIAKLPDDNAAEALQRIPGVSTERDQGEGRFVTVRGLGTDLNAVTINGTLVPAPEASRRGVALDVLPAELVQSLTVVKTLTPDMDANSLGGTIQVESLSAFDHDGLFYTAAVEGGYDEKREEYSPKVSGAVSQKFSLGSGTDNFGVAAALSWQERTFGSDNVETGGKWEDGLLEETEMRQYDIERERLGAGLNFDFRPNKNSEYYLRTLYSRFQDNETRQAAGVEFSDPLAINTPGSAEVVRELKEREETQEIKSFVLGGKNRFDQWTLEAQLGYSEASEKNPGGIAGAGFVGEFDDLQYSSTRIPVVKGGASFYDPSQYELDEVEWEKSTAKDKEKNAKFDLSRDYLLNDYASIFKFGAKVSQRTKTNDTEIWKVEDLDTSPAHFGSNGHYELAQFGPTLSSGPIHNQLAQLNLNDWRDAEESVINDYKTSEDIHAAYVMNTIDFDRLRVIAGLRYEDTDFETQGYRILDGESSSVSTQNDYDHWLPSLHLKYQLSSDAILRAAWTNTVVRPNFEQSRPGIYIDGDEAEFGNPNLKALEASNFDLGVEKYFGDASVISMNAFYKDIDHFIYNANVAGTGDWTDFDEAMTFKNGSSAKIYGVELGYSQKWHNFIFGLNSTFSRAKADIDGMVDGELMTRTINFPSQSKVVGNAMIGWENDRVGLRLAANYKSRYLNEISGIDEPEKDLYTDDQVFVDLSGHVNFNKNIQLFFNAQNLTDEVYYNYNGNRHYNAQYEEYGPSYKVGLKFTHF
;
A
#
# COMPACT_ATOMS: atom_id res chain seq x y z
N MET A 1 17.09 -41.87 1.86
CA MET A 1 18.30 -41.93 1.03
C MET A 1 17.92 -41.83 -0.44
N SER A 2 18.19 -40.72 -0.98
CA SER A 2 18.52 -40.34 -2.36
C SER A 2 17.91 -38.96 -2.66
N THR A 3 18.70 -37.95 -2.42
CA THR A 3 19.12 -36.85 -3.30
C THR A 3 18.22 -36.57 -4.50
N HIS A 4 17.45 -35.51 -4.40
CA HIS A 4 17.10 -34.68 -5.54
C HIS A 4 17.56 -33.24 -5.27
N CYS A 5 18.81 -32.97 -5.64
CA CYS A 5 19.38 -31.64 -5.72
C CYS A 5 18.98 -31.09 -7.10
N SER A 6 18.13 -30.11 -7.14
CA SER A 6 17.60 -29.49 -8.36
C SER A 6 18.68 -28.67 -9.08
N ASN A 7 18.91 -28.99 -10.35
CA ASN A 7 19.85 -28.36 -11.27
C ASN A 7 19.43 -26.94 -11.75
N LYS A 8 18.79 -26.14 -10.94
CA LYS A 8 18.36 -24.78 -11.34
C LYS A 8 19.48 -23.71 -11.23
N THR A 9 20.50 -23.95 -10.42
CA THR A 9 21.56 -22.96 -10.15
C THR A 9 22.56 -22.77 -11.28
N ALA A 10 22.73 -23.74 -12.18
CA ALA A 10 23.73 -23.67 -13.26
C ALA A 10 23.30 -22.86 -14.49
N ALA A 11 21.99 -22.68 -14.72
CA ALA A 11 21.48 -21.95 -15.89
C ALA A 11 21.46 -20.43 -15.67
N PHE A 12 21.36 -19.99 -14.43
CA PHE A 12 21.27 -18.57 -14.05
C PHE A 12 22.64 -17.85 -14.13
N THR A 13 23.71 -18.54 -13.73
CA THR A 13 25.08 -17.96 -13.73
C THR A 13 25.55 -17.59 -15.13
N PHE A 14 25.09 -18.27 -16.18
CA PHE A 14 25.51 -18.03 -17.56
C PHE A 14 24.83 -16.82 -18.22
N LYS A 15 23.58 -16.51 -17.83
CA LYS A 15 22.83 -15.34 -18.38
C LYS A 15 23.26 -14.00 -17.76
N VAL A 16 23.60 -13.98 -16.49
CA VAL A 16 24.06 -12.77 -15.79
C VAL A 16 25.46 -12.37 -16.27
N SER A 17 26.36 -13.36 -16.51
CA SER A 17 27.69 -13.09 -17.00
C SER A 17 27.70 -12.45 -18.41
N THR A 18 26.74 -12.75 -19.26
CA THR A 18 26.66 -12.19 -20.62
C THR A 18 26.17 -10.75 -20.63
N LEU A 19 25.28 -10.37 -19.69
CA LEU A 19 24.77 -9.01 -19.60
C LEU A 19 25.81 -8.04 -19.02
N VAL A 20 26.58 -8.47 -18.04
CA VAL A 20 27.66 -7.69 -17.42
C VAL A 20 28.84 -7.50 -18.40
N LEU A 21 29.12 -8.49 -19.23
CA LEU A 21 30.23 -8.39 -20.21
C LEU A 21 29.91 -7.43 -21.37
N CYS A 22 28.66 -7.27 -21.78
CA CYS A 22 28.28 -6.32 -22.82
C CYS A 22 28.37 -4.86 -22.38
N MET A 23 28.31 -4.54 -21.08
CA MET A 23 28.45 -3.18 -20.57
C MET A 23 29.92 -2.73 -20.38
N LEU A 24 30.86 -3.65 -20.36
CA LEU A 24 32.28 -3.36 -20.15
C LEU A 24 33.09 -3.11 -21.47
N ALA A 25 32.50 -3.28 -22.66
CA ALA A 25 33.22 -3.29 -23.94
C ALA A 25 33.31 -1.94 -24.65
N THR A 26 32.82 -0.82 -24.10
CA THR A 26 32.87 0.50 -24.74
C THR A 26 33.77 1.50 -23.99
N GLY A 27 34.98 1.08 -23.64
CA GLY A 27 35.97 2.01 -23.08
C GLY A 27 36.66 2.82 -24.18
N HIS A 28 36.30 4.06 -24.39
CA HIS A 28 37.08 5.01 -25.16
C HIS A 28 37.78 5.97 -24.21
N SER A 29 39.08 6.07 -24.39
CA SER A 29 40.00 6.96 -23.67
C SER A 29 39.66 8.43 -23.89
N LEU A 30 39.43 9.19 -22.84
CA LEU A 30 39.38 10.65 -22.87
C LEU A 30 40.56 11.23 -22.12
N ALA A 31 41.22 12.20 -22.78
CA ALA A 31 42.34 12.96 -22.28
C ALA A 31 41.91 13.93 -21.16
N ALA A 32 42.78 14.09 -20.19
CA ALA A 32 42.54 14.92 -19.01
C ALA A 32 42.56 16.42 -19.36
N GLU A 33 41.48 17.11 -19.06
CA GLU A 33 41.45 18.53 -18.74
C GLU A 33 41.23 18.70 -17.24
N THR A 34 42.11 19.46 -16.60
CA THR A 34 42.03 19.78 -15.18
C THR A 34 40.94 20.80 -14.92
N ALA A 35 39.73 20.31 -14.69
CA ALA A 35 38.68 21.07 -14.03
C ALA A 35 38.68 20.68 -12.55
N THR A 36 38.54 21.67 -11.70
CA THR A 36 38.41 21.48 -10.24
C THR A 36 37.17 20.63 -9.99
N GLU A 37 37.37 19.33 -9.79
CA GLU A 37 36.32 18.35 -9.50
C GLU A 37 35.72 18.68 -8.15
N TYR A 38 34.53 19.24 -8.15
CA TYR A 38 33.62 19.11 -7.01
C TYR A 38 33.17 17.66 -6.99
N VAL A 39 33.82 16.85 -6.16
CA VAL A 39 33.33 15.49 -5.84
C VAL A 39 31.98 15.66 -5.13
N ARG A 40 30.91 15.50 -5.88
CA ARG A 40 29.56 15.44 -5.32
C ARG A 40 29.39 14.05 -4.67
N VAL A 41 29.87 13.91 -3.42
CA VAL A 41 29.52 12.79 -2.58
C VAL A 41 28.06 13.00 -2.20
N ILE A 42 27.15 12.31 -2.88
CA ILE A 42 25.73 12.34 -2.55
C ILE A 42 25.57 11.46 -1.32
N GLY A 43 25.78 12.01 -0.14
CA GLY A 43 25.47 11.39 1.15
C GLY A 43 23.99 11.58 1.50
N GLN A 44 23.52 10.88 2.53
CA GLN A 44 22.16 11.03 3.03
C GLN A 44 21.83 12.49 3.37
N ALA A 45 22.76 13.22 3.97
CA ALA A 45 22.55 14.61 4.30
C ALA A 45 22.29 15.48 3.06
N ALA A 46 22.89 15.16 1.90
CA ALA A 46 22.62 15.88 0.65
C ALA A 46 21.20 15.60 0.15
N SER A 47 20.76 14.33 0.16
CA SER A 47 19.40 13.94 -0.21
C SER A 47 18.34 14.60 0.67
N ILE A 48 18.52 14.57 2.00
CA ILE A 48 17.64 15.28 2.95
C ILE A 48 17.64 16.79 2.63
N ASN A 49 18.75 17.38 2.32
CA ASN A 49 18.85 18.81 2.03
C ASN A 49 18.11 19.21 0.75
N GLU A 50 18.18 18.38 -0.31
CA GLU A 50 17.40 18.62 -1.53
C GLU A 50 15.90 18.46 -1.27
N ALA A 51 15.49 17.42 -0.55
CA ALA A 51 14.08 17.22 -0.13
C ALA A 51 13.57 18.44 0.68
N LEU A 52 14.35 18.94 1.65
CA LEU A 52 14.00 20.14 2.43
C LEU A 52 13.94 21.41 1.58
N LYS A 53 14.78 21.55 0.57
CA LYS A 53 14.72 22.68 -0.38
C LYS A 53 13.44 22.64 -1.20
N GLU A 54 13.04 21.47 -1.65
CA GLU A 54 11.80 21.25 -2.40
C GLU A 54 10.58 21.53 -1.51
N GLN A 55 10.53 20.94 -0.32
CA GLN A 55 9.49 21.22 0.69
C GLN A 55 9.37 22.72 0.97
N ARG A 56 10.50 23.42 1.15
CA ARG A 56 10.52 24.85 1.39
C ARG A 56 9.94 25.66 0.23
N LYS A 57 10.17 25.24 -1.02
CA LYS A 57 9.65 25.90 -2.22
C LYS A 57 8.17 25.63 -2.41
N SER A 58 7.67 24.46 -2.02
CA SER A 58 6.28 24.07 -2.18
C SER A 58 5.31 25.13 -1.69
N ASP A 59 4.19 25.28 -2.37
CA ASP A 59 3.07 26.14 -1.96
C ASP A 59 2.15 25.43 -0.96
N SER A 60 2.10 24.10 -1.04
CA SER A 60 1.35 23.22 -0.14
C SER A 60 2.17 22.81 1.09
N ILE A 61 1.50 22.37 2.14
CA ILE A 61 2.13 21.57 3.21
C ILE A 61 2.42 20.21 2.61
N SER A 62 3.69 19.92 2.36
CA SER A 62 4.16 18.70 1.73
C SER A 62 5.44 18.19 2.39
N SER A 63 5.72 16.92 2.19
CA SER A 63 6.97 16.29 2.63
C SER A 63 7.54 15.45 1.49
N VAL A 64 8.85 15.47 1.32
CA VAL A 64 9.53 14.87 0.16
C VAL A 64 10.61 13.88 0.62
N VAL A 65 10.74 12.76 -0.09
CA VAL A 65 11.85 11.81 0.02
C VAL A 65 12.43 11.57 -1.36
N HIS A 66 13.74 11.69 -1.52
CA HIS A 66 14.42 11.44 -2.78
C HIS A 66 15.03 10.04 -2.85
N ALA A 67 15.22 9.51 -4.07
CA ALA A 67 15.74 8.19 -4.38
C ALA A 67 17.07 7.84 -3.70
N ASP A 68 17.97 8.82 -3.58
CA ASP A 68 19.26 8.62 -2.90
C ASP A 68 19.09 8.30 -1.40
N ALA A 69 18.01 8.78 -0.78
CA ALA A 69 17.65 8.42 0.58
C ALA A 69 16.95 7.05 0.64
N ILE A 70 16.09 6.76 -0.34
CA ILE A 70 15.37 5.50 -0.47
C ILE A 70 16.37 4.33 -0.62
N ALA A 71 17.28 4.41 -1.58
CA ALA A 71 18.24 3.33 -1.87
C ALA A 71 19.35 3.13 -0.83
N LYS A 72 19.41 3.93 0.24
CA LYS A 72 20.38 3.81 1.35
C LYS A 72 19.74 3.31 2.65
N LEU A 73 18.47 3.04 2.62
CA LEU A 73 17.70 2.53 3.74
C LEU A 73 17.21 1.12 3.38
N PRO A 74 16.81 0.31 4.35
CA PRO A 74 16.35 -1.05 4.10
C PRO A 74 14.99 -1.15 3.42
N ASP A 75 14.64 -0.17 2.59
CA ASP A 75 13.33 -0.08 1.95
C ASP A 75 13.27 -0.96 0.71
N ASP A 76 12.41 -1.95 0.71
CA ASP A 76 12.18 -2.83 -0.44
C ASP A 76 11.25 -2.20 -1.47
N ASN A 77 10.33 -1.36 -0.99
CA ASN A 77 9.26 -0.80 -1.78
C ASN A 77 8.98 0.67 -1.40
N ALA A 78 8.06 1.29 -2.15
CA ALA A 78 7.71 2.69 -1.94
C ALA A 78 6.96 2.94 -0.61
N ALA A 79 6.19 1.96 -0.08
CA ALA A 79 5.48 2.11 1.19
C ALA A 79 6.45 2.26 2.36
N GLU A 80 7.50 1.44 2.41
CA GLU A 80 8.50 1.50 3.47
C GLU A 80 9.30 2.81 3.44
N ALA A 81 9.61 3.31 2.24
CA ALA A 81 10.29 4.60 2.09
C ALA A 81 9.46 5.77 2.67
N LEU A 82 8.14 5.71 2.55
CA LEU A 82 7.23 6.77 3.00
C LEU A 82 7.01 6.81 4.51
N GLN A 83 7.20 5.70 5.23
CA GLN A 83 6.95 5.66 6.69
C GLN A 83 7.77 6.65 7.51
N ARG A 84 8.85 7.23 6.95
CA ARG A 84 9.69 8.23 7.62
C ARG A 84 9.16 9.65 7.50
N ILE A 85 8.14 9.87 6.71
CA ILE A 85 7.49 11.18 6.54
C ILE A 85 6.61 11.47 7.77
N PRO A 86 6.65 12.69 8.33
CA PRO A 86 5.73 13.09 9.40
C PRO A 86 4.28 12.87 8.98
N GLY A 87 3.47 12.25 9.85
CA GLY A 87 2.06 11.96 9.58
C GLY A 87 1.80 10.76 8.66
N VAL A 88 2.83 10.02 8.29
CA VAL A 88 2.71 8.82 7.45
C VAL A 88 3.05 7.59 8.27
N SER A 89 2.26 6.53 8.12
CA SER A 89 2.56 5.19 8.62
C SER A 89 2.19 4.13 7.59
N THR A 90 2.70 2.93 7.77
CA THR A 90 2.38 1.79 6.90
C THR A 90 1.51 0.79 7.64
N GLU A 91 0.64 0.14 6.91
CA GLU A 91 0.01 -1.12 7.28
C GLU A 91 0.84 -2.23 6.66
N ARG A 92 1.11 -3.25 7.47
CA ARG A 92 1.97 -4.36 7.07
C ARG A 92 1.14 -5.59 6.80
N ASP A 93 1.59 -6.37 5.84
CA ASP A 93 1.07 -7.68 5.50
C ASP A 93 2.24 -8.65 5.52
N GLN A 94 2.17 -9.65 6.40
CA GLN A 94 3.23 -10.65 6.62
C GLN A 94 4.63 -10.02 6.78
N GLY A 95 4.70 -8.92 7.58
CA GLY A 95 5.93 -8.20 7.88
C GLY A 95 6.39 -7.16 6.85
N GLU A 96 5.85 -7.13 5.63
CA GLU A 96 6.16 -6.14 4.61
C GLU A 96 5.20 -4.93 4.67
N GLY A 97 5.73 -3.72 4.49
CA GLY A 97 4.90 -2.51 4.36
C GLY A 97 4.17 -2.53 3.02
N ARG A 98 2.84 -2.56 3.05
CA ARG A 98 1.98 -2.68 1.86
C ARG A 98 1.18 -1.41 1.61
N PHE A 99 0.38 -1.00 2.56
CA PHE A 99 -0.48 0.17 2.42
C PHE A 99 0.04 1.35 3.23
N VAL A 100 -0.25 2.55 2.74
CA VAL A 100 0.20 3.79 3.38
C VAL A 100 -0.98 4.58 3.92
N THR A 101 -0.92 4.91 5.21
CA THR A 101 -1.88 5.80 5.85
C THR A 101 -1.28 7.20 5.98
N VAL A 102 -2.07 8.23 5.73
CA VAL A 102 -1.67 9.62 5.89
C VAL A 102 -2.54 10.28 6.96
N ARG A 103 -1.93 10.80 8.03
CA ARG A 103 -2.62 11.39 9.19
C ARG A 103 -3.60 10.42 9.87
N GLY A 104 -3.29 9.12 9.79
CA GLY A 104 -4.12 8.03 10.32
C GLY A 104 -5.36 7.72 9.49
N LEU A 105 -5.46 8.24 8.27
CA LEU A 105 -6.50 7.89 7.33
C LEU A 105 -6.01 6.74 6.45
N GLY A 106 -6.83 5.69 6.36
CA GLY A 106 -6.55 4.48 5.59
C GLY A 106 -6.26 4.75 4.12
N THR A 107 -5.71 3.76 3.44
CA THR A 107 -5.20 3.90 2.06
C THR A 107 -6.27 4.32 1.07
N ASP A 108 -7.51 3.87 1.23
CA ASP A 108 -8.64 4.22 0.36
C ASP A 108 -9.07 5.70 0.48
N LEU A 109 -8.62 6.39 1.52
CA LEU A 109 -8.84 7.82 1.74
C LEU A 109 -7.68 8.69 1.26
N ASN A 110 -6.71 8.09 0.57
CA ASN A 110 -5.53 8.75 0.00
C ASN A 110 -5.46 8.50 -1.52
N ALA A 111 -4.78 9.37 -2.23
CA ALA A 111 -4.54 9.18 -3.67
C ALA A 111 -3.06 8.91 -3.94
N VAL A 112 -2.78 8.07 -4.94
CA VAL A 112 -1.43 7.83 -5.45
C VAL A 112 -1.37 8.24 -6.91
N THR A 113 -0.38 9.04 -7.29
CA THR A 113 -0.13 9.43 -8.68
C THR A 113 1.28 9.05 -9.09
N ILE A 114 1.44 8.59 -10.33
CA ILE A 114 2.74 8.40 -10.96
C ILE A 114 2.88 9.42 -12.10
N ASN A 115 3.88 10.30 -11.99
CA ASN A 115 4.14 11.38 -12.94
C ASN A 115 2.88 12.22 -13.22
N GLY A 116 2.05 12.47 -12.20
CA GLY A 116 0.83 13.28 -12.27
C GLY A 116 -0.43 12.57 -12.80
N THR A 117 -0.37 11.26 -13.08
CA THR A 117 -1.53 10.44 -13.46
C THR A 117 -1.92 9.55 -12.29
N LEU A 118 -3.21 9.44 -11.99
CA LEU A 118 -3.73 8.56 -10.93
C LEU A 118 -3.33 7.12 -11.21
N VAL A 119 -2.91 6.40 -10.18
CA VAL A 119 -2.65 4.96 -10.22
C VAL A 119 -3.91 4.24 -9.76
N PRO A 120 -4.51 3.38 -10.59
CA PRO A 120 -5.61 2.54 -10.15
C PRO A 120 -5.14 1.43 -9.22
N ALA A 121 -6.04 0.90 -8.41
CA ALA A 121 -5.77 -0.22 -7.50
C ALA A 121 -5.88 -1.56 -8.23
N PRO A 122 -4.91 -2.49 -8.12
CA PRO A 122 -5.03 -3.82 -8.68
C PRO A 122 -6.13 -4.66 -8.01
N GLU A 123 -6.25 -4.58 -6.69
CA GLU A 123 -7.22 -5.35 -5.90
C GLU A 123 -8.68 -5.01 -6.24
N ALA A 124 -9.54 -6.02 -6.24
CA ALA A 124 -10.95 -5.89 -6.63
C ALA A 124 -11.71 -4.88 -5.77
N SER A 125 -11.68 -5.00 -4.46
CA SER A 125 -12.53 -4.25 -3.54
C SER A 125 -12.13 -2.78 -3.34
N ARG A 126 -10.85 -2.42 -3.58
CA ARG A 126 -10.22 -1.17 -3.13
C ARG A 126 -10.05 -0.11 -4.22
N ARG A 127 -9.92 1.15 -3.76
CA ARG A 127 -9.39 2.29 -4.54
C ARG A 127 -7.95 2.59 -4.22
N GLY A 128 -7.52 2.30 -3.01
CA GLY A 128 -6.18 2.55 -2.51
C GLY A 128 -5.15 1.60 -3.10
N VAL A 129 -3.98 2.12 -3.42
CA VAL A 129 -2.92 1.39 -4.10
C VAL A 129 -1.99 0.75 -3.08
N ALA A 130 -1.75 -0.55 -3.22
CA ALA A 130 -0.69 -1.25 -2.52
C ALA A 130 0.67 -0.81 -3.09
N LEU A 131 1.45 -0.08 -2.29
CA LEU A 131 2.73 0.49 -2.73
C LEU A 131 3.91 -0.49 -2.66
N ASP A 132 3.71 -1.69 -2.14
CA ASP A 132 4.66 -2.80 -2.20
C ASP A 132 4.85 -3.35 -3.62
N VAL A 133 3.88 -3.13 -4.51
CA VAL A 133 3.99 -3.43 -5.95
C VAL A 133 5.05 -2.56 -6.64
N LEU A 134 5.38 -1.36 -6.10
CA LEU A 134 6.32 -0.41 -6.70
C LEU A 134 7.74 -0.56 -6.13
N PRO A 135 8.71 -1.13 -6.89
CA PRO A 135 10.10 -1.18 -6.48
C PRO A 135 10.69 0.22 -6.27
N ALA A 136 11.39 0.39 -5.15
CA ALA A 136 11.96 1.68 -4.76
C ALA A 136 12.97 2.23 -5.77
N GLU A 137 13.61 1.38 -6.56
CA GLU A 137 14.63 1.75 -7.54
C GLU A 137 14.09 2.44 -8.81
N LEU A 138 12.78 2.36 -9.06
CA LEU A 138 12.14 3.06 -10.19
C LEU A 138 11.77 4.50 -9.85
N VAL A 139 11.84 4.86 -8.58
CA VAL A 139 11.35 6.11 -8.03
C VAL A 139 12.48 7.11 -7.88
N GLN A 140 12.33 8.32 -8.43
CA GLN A 140 13.24 9.45 -8.23
C GLN A 140 12.90 10.23 -6.95
N SER A 141 11.61 10.47 -6.72
CA SER A 141 11.14 11.11 -5.49
C SER A 141 9.73 10.65 -5.15
N LEU A 142 9.43 10.68 -3.86
CA LEU A 142 8.11 10.50 -3.28
C LEU A 142 7.73 11.79 -2.55
N THR A 143 6.60 12.37 -2.92
CA THR A 143 6.07 13.57 -2.28
C THR A 143 4.70 13.30 -1.71
N VAL A 144 4.51 13.55 -0.42
CA VAL A 144 3.19 13.50 0.22
C VAL A 144 2.67 14.92 0.35
N VAL A 145 1.65 15.26 -0.43
CA VAL A 145 0.98 16.57 -0.42
C VAL A 145 -0.24 16.47 0.47
N LYS A 146 -0.25 17.25 1.55
CA LYS A 146 -1.28 17.19 2.61
C LYS A 146 -2.34 18.30 2.48
N THR A 147 -2.06 19.34 1.68
CA THR A 147 -3.01 20.43 1.39
C THR A 147 -3.08 20.65 -0.12
N LEU A 148 -4.21 20.27 -0.71
CA LEU A 148 -4.38 20.26 -2.17
C LEU A 148 -4.70 21.66 -2.70
N THR A 149 -4.04 22.06 -3.79
CA THR A 149 -4.38 23.27 -4.56
C THR A 149 -5.44 22.95 -5.61
N PRO A 150 -6.20 23.95 -6.14
CA PRO A 150 -7.29 23.70 -7.09
C PRO A 150 -6.90 22.97 -8.38
N ASP A 151 -5.65 23.05 -8.80
CA ASP A 151 -5.09 22.37 -9.99
C ASP A 151 -4.73 20.89 -9.76
N MET A 152 -4.90 20.40 -8.53
CA MET A 152 -4.72 18.99 -8.15
C MET A 152 -6.07 18.27 -8.10
N ASP A 153 -6.04 16.95 -8.28
CA ASP A 153 -7.23 16.12 -8.11
C ASP A 153 -7.69 16.14 -6.64
N ALA A 154 -8.98 16.29 -6.43
CA ALA A 154 -9.54 16.47 -5.10
C ALA A 154 -9.80 15.14 -4.35
N ASN A 155 -9.67 14.00 -5.02
CA ASN A 155 -10.02 12.68 -4.48
C ASN A 155 -8.98 12.18 -3.47
N SER A 156 -8.81 12.93 -2.36
CA SER A 156 -7.91 12.57 -1.28
C SER A 156 -8.25 13.31 0.01
N LEU A 157 -8.44 12.59 1.09
CA LEU A 157 -8.74 13.13 2.41
C LEU A 157 -7.48 13.29 3.26
N GLY A 158 -6.62 12.28 3.31
CA GLY A 158 -5.37 12.30 4.08
C GLY A 158 -4.27 13.09 3.38
N GLY A 159 -4.05 12.80 2.11
CA GLY A 159 -3.06 13.43 1.25
C GLY A 159 -2.86 12.68 -0.05
N THR A 160 -2.21 13.33 -1.01
CA THR A 160 -1.83 12.73 -2.29
C THR A 160 -0.35 12.35 -2.27
N ILE A 161 -0.07 11.08 -2.53
CA ILE A 161 1.27 10.54 -2.70
C ILE A 161 1.63 10.66 -4.18
N GLN A 162 2.64 11.48 -4.48
CA GLN A 162 3.13 11.69 -5.82
C GLN A 162 4.44 10.92 -6.00
N VAL A 163 4.47 10.02 -6.94
CA VAL A 163 5.63 9.22 -7.33
C VAL A 163 6.19 9.81 -8.62
N GLU A 164 7.42 10.29 -8.57
CA GLU A 164 8.13 10.79 -9.75
C GLU A 164 9.19 9.79 -10.19
N SER A 165 9.23 9.49 -11.48
CA SER A 165 10.21 8.59 -12.08
C SER A 165 11.45 9.33 -12.56
N LEU A 166 12.57 8.61 -12.68
CA LEU A 166 13.89 9.14 -13.07
C LEU A 166 13.84 9.90 -14.40
N SER A 167 14.50 11.08 -14.47
CA SER A 167 14.76 11.84 -15.70
C SER A 167 16.27 11.92 -16.00
N ALA A 168 16.62 11.96 -17.28
CA ALA A 168 18.01 12.21 -17.68
C ALA A 168 18.49 13.62 -17.34
N PHE A 169 17.58 14.54 -17.05
CA PHE A 169 17.90 15.91 -16.64
C PHE A 169 18.16 16.04 -15.13
N ASP A 170 18.02 14.96 -14.36
CA ASP A 170 18.35 14.92 -12.93
C ASP A 170 19.87 14.83 -12.71
N HIS A 171 20.64 14.44 -13.74
CA HIS A 171 22.09 14.26 -13.68
C HIS A 171 22.82 15.05 -14.78
N ASP A 172 24.10 15.39 -14.49
CA ASP A 172 24.97 16.00 -15.47
C ASP A 172 25.77 14.92 -16.21
N GLY A 173 25.45 14.69 -17.51
CA GLY A 173 26.18 13.71 -18.33
C GLY A 173 25.60 12.31 -18.29
N LEU A 174 26.46 11.31 -18.50
CA LEU A 174 26.09 9.90 -18.40
C LEU A 174 26.06 9.48 -16.93
N PHE A 175 24.89 9.06 -16.47
CA PHE A 175 24.71 8.43 -15.16
C PHE A 175 24.35 6.97 -15.34
N TYR A 176 24.92 6.08 -14.54
CA TYR A 176 24.44 4.72 -14.40
C TYR A 176 24.73 4.14 -13.02
N THR A 177 23.85 3.27 -12.57
CA THR A 177 23.99 2.53 -11.33
C THR A 177 23.57 1.08 -11.55
N ALA A 178 24.19 0.16 -10.83
CA ALA A 178 23.83 -1.23 -10.79
C ALA A 178 24.05 -1.77 -9.37
N ALA A 179 23.15 -2.61 -8.88
CA ALA A 179 23.28 -3.25 -7.59
C ALA A 179 22.93 -4.74 -7.68
N VAL A 180 23.62 -5.53 -6.88
CA VAL A 180 23.28 -6.94 -6.60
C VAL A 180 23.19 -7.10 -5.09
N GLU A 181 22.18 -7.82 -4.64
CA GLU A 181 21.88 -7.98 -3.22
C GLU A 181 21.46 -9.42 -2.94
N GLY A 182 21.85 -9.94 -1.79
CA GLY A 182 21.35 -11.18 -1.22
C GLY A 182 20.67 -10.89 0.10
N GLY A 183 19.47 -11.40 0.27
CA GLY A 183 18.70 -11.40 1.51
C GLY A 183 18.73 -12.73 2.23
N TYR A 184 18.44 -12.74 3.53
CA TYR A 184 18.21 -13.89 4.36
C TYR A 184 17.06 -13.62 5.31
N ASP A 185 16.07 -14.48 5.30
CA ASP A 185 14.92 -14.47 6.20
C ASP A 185 15.14 -15.48 7.32
N GLU A 186 15.10 -15.02 8.57
CA GLU A 186 15.46 -15.86 9.74
C GLU A 186 14.37 -16.89 10.04
N LYS A 187 13.08 -16.56 9.85
CA LYS A 187 11.95 -17.42 10.21
C LYS A 187 11.89 -18.71 9.38
N ARG A 188 12.27 -18.66 8.10
CA ARG A 188 12.28 -19.83 7.19
C ARG A 188 13.69 -20.26 6.77
N GLU A 189 14.74 -19.56 7.25
CA GLU A 189 16.15 -19.81 6.88
C GLU A 189 16.40 -19.73 5.37
N GLU A 190 15.66 -18.86 4.65
CA GLU A 190 15.65 -18.78 3.19
C GLU A 190 16.44 -17.58 2.65
N TYR A 191 16.92 -17.72 1.41
CA TYR A 191 17.76 -16.71 0.74
C TYR A 191 17.02 -16.05 -0.44
N SER A 192 17.18 -14.74 -0.57
CA SER A 192 16.42 -13.88 -1.49
C SER A 192 17.36 -13.02 -2.34
N PRO A 193 17.47 -13.27 -3.66
CA PRO A 193 18.29 -12.47 -4.55
C PRO A 193 17.56 -11.21 -5.05
N LYS A 194 18.34 -10.11 -5.27
CA LYS A 194 17.85 -8.88 -5.93
C LYS A 194 18.91 -8.32 -6.87
N VAL A 195 18.47 -7.82 -8.03
CA VAL A 195 19.31 -7.13 -9.01
C VAL A 195 18.57 -5.90 -9.48
N SER A 196 19.25 -4.76 -9.47
CA SER A 196 18.68 -3.51 -9.98
C SER A 196 19.71 -2.66 -10.72
N GLY A 197 19.22 -1.76 -11.58
CA GLY A 197 20.05 -0.81 -12.27
C GLY A 197 19.28 0.30 -12.93
N ALA A 198 19.95 1.42 -13.12
CA ALA A 198 19.41 2.56 -13.85
C ALA A 198 20.50 3.21 -14.71
N VAL A 199 20.09 3.81 -15.81
CA VAL A 199 20.95 4.56 -16.71
C VAL A 199 20.21 5.79 -17.21
N SER A 200 20.91 6.91 -17.28
CA SER A 200 20.38 8.10 -17.93
C SER A 200 21.46 8.88 -18.68
N GLN A 201 21.07 9.46 -19.81
CA GLN A 201 21.97 10.26 -20.63
C GLN A 201 21.24 11.33 -21.42
N LYS A 202 21.89 12.48 -21.57
CA LYS A 202 21.45 13.55 -22.45
C LYS A 202 22.16 13.47 -23.82
N PHE A 203 21.41 13.81 -24.85
CA PHE A 203 21.88 13.86 -26.25
C PHE A 203 21.55 15.19 -26.87
N SER A 204 22.30 15.58 -27.86
CA SER A 204 22.07 16.79 -28.66
C SER A 204 21.31 16.43 -29.94
N LEU A 205 20.05 16.92 -30.07
CA LEU A 205 19.25 16.75 -31.28
C LEU A 205 19.11 18.06 -32.06
N GLY A 206 19.34 17.98 -33.36
CA GLY A 206 19.31 19.15 -34.24
C GLY A 206 20.39 20.18 -33.91
N SER A 207 20.00 21.43 -33.72
CA SER A 207 20.90 22.52 -33.32
C SER A 207 20.99 22.72 -31.79
N GLY A 208 20.25 21.93 -31.00
CA GLY A 208 20.27 22.01 -29.53
C GLY A 208 21.48 21.28 -28.94
N THR A 209 21.87 21.66 -27.73
CA THR A 209 22.92 20.99 -26.95
C THR A 209 22.25 20.35 -25.74
N ASP A 210 22.49 19.04 -25.53
CA ASP A 210 21.95 18.24 -24.41
C ASP A 210 20.44 18.45 -24.17
N ASN A 211 19.69 18.49 -25.28
CA ASN A 211 18.28 18.84 -25.30
C ASN A 211 17.34 17.64 -25.38
N PHE A 212 17.86 16.43 -25.51
CA PHE A 212 17.09 15.19 -25.49
C PHE A 212 17.65 14.24 -24.43
N GLY A 213 16.82 13.81 -23.52
CA GLY A 213 17.18 12.93 -22.43
C GLY A 213 16.53 11.56 -22.59
N VAL A 214 17.27 10.50 -22.23
CA VAL A 214 16.75 9.15 -22.08
C VAL A 214 17.15 8.63 -20.71
N ALA A 215 16.20 8.13 -19.95
CA ALA A 215 16.44 7.46 -18.68
C ALA A 215 15.72 6.10 -18.68
N ALA A 216 16.41 5.07 -18.18
CA ALA A 216 15.83 3.74 -18.01
C ALA A 216 16.22 3.17 -16.65
N ALA A 217 15.31 2.42 -16.04
CA ALA A 217 15.54 1.69 -14.80
C ALA A 217 14.92 0.29 -14.88
N LEU A 218 15.57 -0.67 -14.22
CA LEU A 218 15.12 -2.05 -14.10
C LEU A 218 15.44 -2.56 -12.70
N SER A 219 14.48 -3.24 -12.07
CA SER A 219 14.66 -3.93 -10.79
C SER A 219 13.99 -5.29 -10.87
N TRP A 220 14.66 -6.32 -10.36
CA TRP A 220 14.11 -7.64 -10.16
C TRP A 220 14.52 -8.16 -8.78
N GLN A 221 13.56 -8.71 -8.06
CA GLN A 221 13.74 -9.29 -6.74
C GLN A 221 12.88 -10.54 -6.62
N GLU A 222 13.43 -11.57 -6.01
CA GLU A 222 12.69 -12.71 -5.51
C GLU A 222 12.93 -12.76 -3.99
N ARG A 223 11.86 -12.88 -3.19
CA ARG A 223 11.93 -12.99 -1.75
C ARG A 223 11.16 -14.21 -1.30
N THR A 224 11.86 -15.13 -0.62
CA THR A 224 11.28 -16.31 0.04
C THR A 224 11.32 -16.11 1.54
N PHE A 225 10.19 -16.25 2.19
CA PHE A 225 10.02 -16.03 3.63
C PHE A 225 8.75 -16.75 4.11
N GLY A 226 8.35 -16.55 5.35
CA GLY A 226 7.09 -17.06 5.85
C GLY A 226 6.77 -16.55 7.24
N SER A 227 5.58 -16.93 7.71
CA SER A 227 5.09 -16.57 9.05
C SER A 227 4.40 -17.75 9.72
N ASP A 228 4.35 -17.68 11.05
CA ASP A 228 3.52 -18.54 11.89
C ASP A 228 2.46 -17.69 12.57
N ASN A 229 1.21 -18.12 12.42
CA ASN A 229 0.04 -17.39 12.86
C ASN A 229 -0.83 -18.30 13.76
N VAL A 230 -1.53 -17.72 14.71
CA VAL A 230 -2.65 -18.31 15.39
C VAL A 230 -3.73 -17.27 15.58
N GLU A 231 -4.93 -17.57 15.14
CA GLU A 231 -6.06 -16.64 15.23
C GLU A 231 -7.32 -17.30 15.71
N THR A 232 -8.14 -16.50 16.39
CA THR A 232 -9.46 -16.93 16.87
C THR A 232 -10.56 -16.17 16.17
N GLY A 233 -10.24 -15.16 15.36
CA GLY A 233 -11.25 -14.25 14.80
C GLY A 233 -12.08 -13.52 15.85
N GLY A 234 -11.68 -13.60 17.13
CA GLY A 234 -12.48 -13.06 18.25
C GLY A 234 -13.53 -14.01 18.80
N LYS A 235 -13.50 -15.29 18.46
CA LYS A 235 -14.40 -16.35 18.92
C LYS A 235 -14.13 -16.70 20.39
N TRP A 236 -14.56 -15.81 21.28
CA TRP A 236 -14.48 -15.93 22.74
C TRP A 236 -15.84 -15.62 23.36
N GLU A 237 -16.42 -16.55 24.11
CA GLU A 237 -17.63 -16.36 24.90
C GLU A 237 -17.29 -16.32 26.40
N ASP A 238 -17.57 -15.22 27.09
CA ASP A 238 -17.28 -15.02 28.53
C ASP A 238 -15.85 -15.37 28.95
N GLY A 239 -14.88 -15.23 28.04
CA GLY A 239 -13.49 -15.57 28.27
C GLY A 239 -13.13 -17.05 28.07
N LEU A 240 -14.05 -17.84 27.54
CA LEU A 240 -13.88 -19.22 27.08
C LEU A 240 -13.64 -19.19 25.57
N LEU A 241 -12.80 -20.08 25.06
CA LEU A 241 -12.46 -20.19 23.64
C LEU A 241 -13.45 -21.08 22.91
N GLU A 242 -14.04 -20.56 21.85
CA GLU A 242 -14.93 -21.30 20.94
C GLU A 242 -14.14 -21.91 19.80
N GLU A 243 -13.29 -21.09 19.15
CA GLU A 243 -12.59 -21.48 17.94
C GLU A 243 -11.17 -20.91 17.92
N THR A 244 -10.24 -21.65 17.33
CA THR A 244 -8.88 -21.16 17.03
C THR A 244 -8.30 -21.86 15.81
N GLU A 245 -7.51 -21.15 15.04
CA GLU A 245 -6.84 -21.69 13.87
C GLU A 245 -5.34 -21.42 13.94
N MET A 246 -4.52 -22.46 13.82
CA MET A 246 -3.07 -22.37 13.70
C MET A 246 -2.71 -22.38 12.21
N ARG A 247 -1.95 -21.39 11.73
CA ARG A 247 -1.57 -21.23 10.31
C ARG A 247 -0.06 -21.15 10.16
N GLN A 248 0.46 -21.88 9.19
CA GLN A 248 1.83 -21.78 8.70
C GLN A 248 1.80 -21.26 7.27
N TYR A 249 2.54 -20.19 7.01
CA TYR A 249 2.68 -19.61 5.69
C TYR A 249 4.08 -19.82 5.14
N ASP A 250 4.19 -20.30 3.92
CA ASP A 250 5.41 -20.32 3.11
C ASP A 250 5.16 -19.49 1.85
N ILE A 251 5.98 -18.45 1.64
CA ILE A 251 5.68 -17.36 0.70
C ILE A 251 6.88 -17.11 -0.20
N GLU A 252 6.63 -17.00 -1.51
CA GLU A 252 7.61 -16.53 -2.50
C GLU A 252 7.03 -15.34 -3.25
N ARG A 253 7.66 -14.17 -3.11
CA ARG A 253 7.28 -12.92 -3.80
C ARG A 253 8.30 -12.54 -4.84
N GLU A 254 7.87 -12.42 -6.10
CA GLU A 254 8.69 -11.86 -7.18
C GLU A 254 8.23 -10.43 -7.51
N ARG A 255 9.18 -9.51 -7.61
CA ARG A 255 8.95 -8.14 -8.06
C ARG A 255 9.80 -7.83 -9.27
N LEU A 256 9.16 -7.37 -10.35
CA LEU A 256 9.80 -6.90 -11.57
C LEU A 256 9.32 -5.49 -11.85
N GLY A 257 10.24 -4.53 -11.87
CA GLY A 257 9.95 -3.15 -12.22
C GLY A 257 10.79 -2.66 -13.38
N ALA A 258 10.18 -1.90 -14.30
CA ALA A 258 10.87 -1.28 -15.43
C ALA A 258 10.32 0.11 -15.70
N GLY A 259 11.21 1.04 -16.04
CA GLY A 259 10.88 2.40 -16.46
C GLY A 259 11.70 2.81 -17.67
N LEU A 260 11.09 3.52 -18.62
CA LEU A 260 11.77 4.11 -19.76
C LEU A 260 11.17 5.49 -20.02
N ASN A 261 11.97 6.52 -19.85
CA ASN A 261 11.56 7.90 -19.89
C ASN A 261 12.33 8.68 -20.94
N PHE A 262 11.61 9.56 -21.62
CA PHE A 262 12.15 10.45 -22.63
C PHE A 262 11.79 11.89 -22.28
N ASP A 263 12.77 12.78 -22.39
CA ASP A 263 12.61 14.21 -22.20
C ASP A 263 13.15 14.95 -23.41
N PHE A 264 12.41 15.93 -23.89
CA PHE A 264 12.86 16.79 -25.00
C PHE A 264 12.68 18.27 -24.65
N ARG A 265 13.79 18.99 -24.54
CA ARG A 265 13.86 20.41 -24.23
C ARG A 265 14.45 21.18 -25.41
N PRO A 266 13.69 21.43 -26.50
CA PRO A 266 14.21 22.06 -27.71
C PRO A 266 14.75 23.47 -27.46
N ASN A 267 14.26 24.14 -26.44
CA ASN A 267 14.69 25.47 -26.00
C ASN A 267 14.34 25.65 -24.50
N LYS A 268 14.71 26.80 -23.92
CA LYS A 268 14.47 27.10 -22.49
C LYS A 268 13.00 27.26 -22.11
N ASN A 269 12.12 27.41 -23.08
CA ASN A 269 10.70 27.68 -22.87
C ASN A 269 9.82 26.48 -23.17
N SER A 270 10.36 25.40 -23.70
CA SER A 270 9.60 24.22 -24.13
C SER A 270 10.19 22.95 -23.56
N GLU A 271 9.33 22.16 -22.96
CA GLU A 271 9.66 20.84 -22.42
C GLU A 271 8.56 19.87 -22.83
N TYR A 272 8.95 18.70 -23.30
CA TYR A 272 8.06 17.59 -23.64
C TYR A 272 8.62 16.33 -23.03
N TYR A 273 7.74 15.45 -22.57
CA TYR A 273 8.16 14.20 -21.96
C TYR A 273 7.21 13.05 -22.28
N LEU A 274 7.79 11.86 -22.31
CA LEU A 274 7.09 10.58 -22.23
C LEU A 274 7.66 9.84 -21.04
N ARG A 275 6.81 9.55 -20.06
CA ARG A 275 7.13 8.81 -18.85
C ARG A 275 6.45 7.46 -18.92
N THR A 276 7.17 6.40 -18.62
CA THR A 276 6.60 5.05 -18.56
C THR A 276 7.02 4.35 -17.30
N LEU A 277 6.12 3.55 -16.74
CA LEU A 277 6.41 2.66 -15.63
C LEU A 277 5.61 1.37 -15.82
N TYR A 278 6.31 0.26 -15.62
CA TYR A 278 5.75 -1.07 -15.51
C TYR A 278 6.21 -1.70 -14.20
N SER A 279 5.28 -2.26 -13.46
CA SER A 279 5.59 -3.06 -12.27
C SER A 279 4.75 -4.32 -12.27
N ARG A 280 5.37 -5.44 -11.91
CA ARG A 280 4.71 -6.72 -11.66
C ARG A 280 5.14 -7.22 -10.29
N PHE A 281 4.16 -7.59 -9.51
CA PHE A 281 4.29 -8.28 -8.24
C PHE A 281 3.61 -9.63 -8.37
N GLN A 282 4.29 -10.71 -8.05
CA GLN A 282 3.73 -12.04 -8.02
C GLN A 282 3.93 -12.59 -6.61
N ASP A 283 2.87 -13.12 -6.02
CA ASP A 283 2.82 -13.72 -4.71
C ASP A 283 2.39 -15.18 -4.85
N ASN A 284 3.28 -16.09 -4.52
CA ASN A 284 3.01 -17.52 -4.44
C ASN A 284 3.00 -17.89 -2.97
N GLU A 285 1.85 -18.24 -2.45
CA GLU A 285 1.64 -18.55 -1.05
C GLU A 285 1.09 -19.96 -0.88
N THR A 286 1.67 -20.69 0.05
CA THR A 286 1.10 -21.94 0.58
C THR A 286 0.78 -21.74 2.05
N ARG A 287 -0.51 -21.86 2.41
CA ARG A 287 -0.98 -21.86 3.79
C ARG A 287 -1.35 -23.27 4.21
N GLN A 288 -0.77 -23.73 5.31
CA GLN A 288 -1.23 -24.91 6.02
C GLN A 288 -1.99 -24.43 7.26
N ALA A 289 -3.20 -24.91 7.47
CA ALA A 289 -4.01 -24.52 8.62
C ALA A 289 -4.45 -25.72 9.46
N ALA A 290 -4.75 -25.46 10.73
CA ALA A 290 -5.39 -26.37 11.65
C ALA A 290 -6.43 -25.58 12.44
N GLY A 291 -7.65 -25.52 11.92
CA GLY A 291 -8.82 -24.97 12.59
C GLY A 291 -9.34 -25.95 13.64
N VAL A 292 -9.73 -25.46 14.79
CA VAL A 292 -10.28 -26.23 15.92
C VAL A 292 -11.51 -25.51 16.44
N GLU A 293 -12.66 -26.11 16.27
CA GLU A 293 -13.94 -25.65 16.79
C GLU A 293 -14.35 -26.53 17.96
N PHE A 294 -14.41 -25.96 19.16
CA PHE A 294 -14.76 -26.70 20.36
C PHE A 294 -16.28 -26.91 20.42
N SER A 295 -16.70 -28.14 20.75
CA SER A 295 -18.13 -28.49 20.90
C SER A 295 -18.86 -27.65 21.97
N ASP A 296 -18.13 -27.21 22.99
CA ASP A 296 -18.56 -26.25 24.01
C ASP A 296 -17.39 -25.27 24.26
N PRO A 297 -17.64 -23.96 24.50
CA PRO A 297 -16.59 -23.00 24.80
C PRO A 297 -15.68 -23.44 25.93
N LEU A 298 -14.36 -23.42 25.72
CA LEU A 298 -13.39 -24.10 26.56
C LEU A 298 -12.56 -23.15 27.42
N ALA A 299 -12.38 -23.50 28.70
CA ALA A 299 -11.46 -22.78 29.59
C ALA A 299 -10.00 -23.20 29.35
N ILE A 300 -9.07 -22.25 29.59
CA ILE A 300 -7.61 -22.50 29.49
C ILE A 300 -7.19 -23.72 30.32
N ASN A 301 -6.34 -24.57 29.76
CA ASN A 301 -5.84 -25.83 30.33
C ASN A 301 -6.94 -26.85 30.74
N THR A 302 -8.08 -26.77 30.08
CA THR A 302 -9.16 -27.76 30.26
C THR A 302 -9.23 -28.61 28.99
N PRO A 303 -9.25 -29.96 29.08
CA PRO A 303 -9.48 -30.78 27.90
C PRO A 303 -10.98 -30.71 27.46
N GLY A 304 -11.22 -30.68 26.15
CA GLY A 304 -12.55 -30.69 25.56
C GLY A 304 -12.57 -31.41 24.23
N SER A 305 -13.80 -31.66 23.74
CA SER A 305 -14.05 -32.22 22.41
C SER A 305 -14.11 -31.09 21.38
N ALA A 306 -13.63 -31.38 20.16
CA ALA A 306 -13.67 -30.43 19.06
C ALA A 306 -13.65 -31.14 17.71
N GLU A 307 -14.25 -30.49 16.72
CA GLU A 307 -13.97 -30.75 15.33
C GLU A 307 -12.67 -30.04 14.92
N VAL A 308 -11.90 -30.71 14.08
CA VAL A 308 -10.63 -30.16 13.58
C VAL A 308 -10.60 -30.27 12.08
N VAL A 309 -10.37 -29.13 11.43
CA VAL A 309 -10.15 -29.04 9.98
C VAL A 309 -8.66 -28.80 9.71
N ARG A 310 -8.03 -29.75 8.99
CA ARG A 310 -6.73 -29.51 8.37
C ARG A 310 -6.95 -28.94 7.00
N GLU A 311 -6.44 -27.75 6.73
CA GLU A 311 -6.67 -27.07 5.47
C GLU A 311 -5.38 -26.72 4.74
N LEU A 312 -5.41 -26.88 3.43
CA LEU A 312 -4.39 -26.41 2.51
C LEU A 312 -4.98 -25.31 1.63
N LYS A 313 -4.29 -24.17 1.55
CA LYS A 313 -4.53 -23.14 0.54
C LYS A 313 -3.27 -22.94 -0.29
N GLU A 314 -3.42 -22.88 -1.61
CA GLU A 314 -2.39 -22.44 -2.54
C GLU A 314 -2.91 -21.24 -3.33
N ARG A 315 -2.19 -20.14 -3.27
CA ARG A 315 -2.53 -18.92 -4.01
C ARG A 315 -1.36 -18.51 -4.89
N GLU A 316 -1.63 -18.32 -6.17
CA GLU A 316 -0.77 -17.59 -7.08
C GLU A 316 -1.48 -16.30 -7.47
N GLU A 317 -1.00 -15.18 -6.95
CA GLU A 317 -1.54 -13.86 -7.26
C GLU A 317 -0.51 -13.06 -8.06
N THR A 318 -0.93 -12.48 -9.17
CA THR A 318 -0.11 -11.56 -9.95
C THR A 318 -0.77 -10.20 -10.04
N GLN A 319 -0.13 -9.18 -9.50
CA GLN A 319 -0.52 -7.78 -9.63
C GLN A 319 0.41 -7.08 -10.62
N GLU A 320 -0.18 -6.31 -11.55
CA GLU A 320 0.57 -5.49 -12.51
C GLU A 320 0.08 -4.04 -12.47
N ILE A 321 1.02 -3.10 -12.57
CA ILE A 321 0.73 -1.67 -12.77
C ILE A 321 1.47 -1.19 -14.01
N LYS A 322 0.74 -0.52 -14.91
CA LYS A 322 1.25 0.10 -16.14
C LYS A 322 0.86 1.57 -16.15
N SER A 323 1.81 2.46 -16.35
CA SER A 323 1.55 3.90 -16.45
C SER A 323 2.31 4.47 -17.65
N PHE A 324 1.59 5.27 -18.45
CA PHE A 324 2.13 6.00 -19.59
C PHE A 324 1.64 7.44 -19.54
N VAL A 325 2.56 8.39 -19.49
CA VAL A 325 2.26 9.80 -19.38
C VAL A 325 3.01 10.58 -20.45
N LEU A 326 2.25 11.15 -21.37
CA LEU A 326 2.77 12.06 -22.40
C LEU A 326 2.38 13.49 -22.04
N GLY A 327 3.34 14.37 -21.92
CA GLY A 327 3.04 15.74 -21.54
C GLY A 327 4.03 16.75 -22.09
N GLY A 328 3.72 18.01 -21.86
CA GLY A 328 4.58 19.10 -22.22
C GLY A 328 4.19 20.41 -21.60
N LYS A 329 5.19 21.28 -21.53
CA LYS A 329 5.11 22.64 -21.01
C LYS A 329 5.71 23.60 -22.00
N ASN A 330 4.97 24.66 -22.33
CA ASN A 330 5.41 25.71 -23.23
C ASN A 330 5.20 27.09 -22.62
N ARG A 331 6.26 27.88 -22.54
CA ARG A 331 6.18 29.29 -22.12
C ARG A 331 6.32 30.22 -23.34
N PHE A 332 5.38 31.12 -23.48
CA PHE A 332 5.38 32.14 -24.53
C PHE A 332 4.96 33.48 -23.94
N ASP A 333 5.87 34.43 -23.91
CA ASP A 333 5.76 35.73 -23.24
C ASP A 333 5.38 35.53 -21.74
N GLN A 334 4.21 35.97 -21.35
CA GLN A 334 3.68 35.89 -19.98
C GLN A 334 2.80 34.64 -19.76
N TRP A 335 2.61 33.81 -20.79
CA TRP A 335 1.75 32.65 -20.72
C TRP A 335 2.57 31.36 -20.60
N THR A 336 2.07 30.45 -19.81
CA THR A 336 2.57 29.07 -19.73
C THR A 336 1.41 28.12 -19.99
N LEU A 337 1.59 27.26 -20.99
CA LEU A 337 0.68 26.17 -21.34
C LEU A 337 1.29 24.86 -20.87
N GLU A 338 0.52 24.09 -20.12
CA GLU A 338 0.84 22.71 -19.74
C GLU A 338 -0.28 21.79 -20.22
N ALA A 339 0.07 20.67 -20.84
CA ALA A 339 -0.89 19.66 -21.27
C ALA A 339 -0.32 18.27 -21.02
N GLN A 340 -1.21 17.35 -20.62
CA GLN A 340 -0.85 15.98 -20.27
C GLN A 340 -1.94 15.02 -20.73
N LEU A 341 -1.51 13.87 -21.24
CA LEU A 341 -2.33 12.71 -21.50
C LEU A 341 -1.78 11.56 -20.66
N GLY A 342 -2.65 10.93 -19.89
CA GLY A 342 -2.30 9.80 -19.02
C GLY A 342 -3.08 8.55 -19.39
N TYR A 343 -2.44 7.41 -19.29
CA TYR A 343 -3.04 6.09 -19.27
C TYR A 343 -2.42 5.29 -18.15
N SER A 344 -3.23 4.75 -17.28
CA SER A 344 -2.80 3.80 -16.28
C SER A 344 -3.73 2.58 -16.23
N GLU A 345 -3.16 1.43 -15.95
CA GLU A 345 -3.87 0.17 -15.80
C GLU A 345 -3.25 -0.59 -14.63
N ALA A 346 -4.09 -1.06 -13.72
CA ALA A 346 -3.73 -2.02 -12.70
C ALA A 346 -4.58 -3.28 -12.87
N SER A 347 -4.01 -4.43 -12.57
CA SER A 347 -4.72 -5.70 -12.60
C SER A 347 -4.19 -6.64 -11.55
N GLU A 348 -5.10 -7.45 -11.02
CA GLU A 348 -4.81 -8.59 -10.17
C GLU A 348 -5.36 -9.84 -10.86
N LYS A 349 -4.62 -10.91 -10.81
CA LYS A 349 -5.00 -12.16 -11.45
C LYS A 349 -4.56 -13.35 -10.60
N ASN A 350 -5.51 -14.19 -10.26
CA ASN A 350 -5.32 -15.55 -9.79
C ASN A 350 -5.64 -16.50 -10.96
N PRO A 351 -4.65 -17.22 -11.51
CA PRO A 351 -4.87 -18.09 -12.69
C PRO A 351 -5.66 -19.36 -12.38
N GLY A 352 -5.85 -19.66 -11.09
CA GLY A 352 -6.54 -20.82 -10.53
C GLY A 352 -5.65 -21.58 -9.56
N GLY A 353 -6.16 -21.84 -8.36
CA GLY A 353 -5.49 -22.52 -7.26
C GLY A 353 -6.46 -23.12 -6.25
N ILE A 354 -5.94 -23.90 -5.32
CA ILE A 354 -6.71 -24.44 -4.20
C ILE A 354 -6.98 -23.27 -3.23
N ALA A 355 -8.22 -22.78 -3.20
CA ALA A 355 -8.65 -21.76 -2.24
C ALA A 355 -8.82 -22.32 -0.83
N GLY A 356 -9.22 -23.61 -0.74
CA GLY A 356 -9.25 -24.40 0.48
C GLY A 356 -9.35 -25.88 0.12
N ALA A 357 -8.62 -26.73 0.82
CA ALA A 357 -8.81 -28.18 0.77
C ALA A 357 -8.89 -28.66 2.22
N GLY A 358 -10.12 -28.97 2.68
CA GLY A 358 -10.43 -29.28 4.07
C GLY A 358 -10.41 -30.81 4.32
N PHE A 359 -9.76 -31.20 5.43
CA PHE A 359 -9.76 -32.56 5.94
C PHE A 359 -10.22 -32.52 7.41
N VAL A 360 -11.35 -33.14 7.70
CA VAL A 360 -12.06 -33.04 8.97
C VAL A 360 -11.82 -34.26 9.85
N GLY A 361 -11.75 -34.06 11.16
CA GLY A 361 -11.67 -35.11 12.17
C GLY A 361 -12.19 -34.68 13.54
N GLU A 362 -12.75 -35.61 14.31
CA GLU A 362 -13.33 -35.40 15.64
C GLU A 362 -12.36 -35.86 16.75
N PHE A 363 -12.18 -35.04 17.79
CA PHE A 363 -11.22 -35.33 18.88
C PHE A 363 -11.76 -34.93 20.25
N ASP A 364 -11.47 -35.71 21.28
CA ASP A 364 -12.03 -35.52 22.63
C ASP A 364 -11.08 -34.84 23.64
N ASP A 365 -9.77 -34.90 23.48
CA ASP A 365 -8.79 -34.47 24.48
C ASP A 365 -7.98 -33.24 24.03
N LEU A 366 -8.60 -32.25 23.41
CA LEU A 366 -7.93 -31.04 22.94
C LEU A 366 -7.89 -29.99 24.06
N GLN A 367 -6.80 -29.24 24.14
CA GLN A 367 -6.63 -28.16 25.10
C GLN A 367 -5.69 -27.07 24.58
N TYR A 368 -5.85 -25.87 25.10
CA TYR A 368 -4.94 -24.74 24.87
C TYR A 368 -4.40 -24.18 26.20
N SER A 369 -3.26 -23.46 26.18
CA SER A 369 -2.55 -23.02 27.38
C SER A 369 -2.35 -21.51 27.50
N SER A 370 -2.81 -20.71 26.54
CA SER A 370 -2.63 -19.25 26.51
C SER A 370 -3.80 -18.58 25.83
N THR A 371 -4.32 -17.50 26.37
CA THR A 371 -5.35 -16.67 25.72
C THR A 371 -4.75 -15.71 24.68
N ARG A 372 -3.44 -15.44 24.74
CA ARG A 372 -2.73 -14.59 23.78
C ARG A 372 -2.21 -15.37 22.57
N ILE A 373 -1.79 -16.63 22.78
CA ILE A 373 -1.31 -17.55 21.75
C ILE A 373 -2.05 -18.88 21.97
N PRO A 374 -3.33 -18.99 21.55
CA PRO A 374 -4.20 -20.12 21.86
C PRO A 374 -3.94 -21.32 20.94
N VAL A 375 -2.67 -21.77 20.88
CA VAL A 375 -2.30 -22.98 20.15
C VAL A 375 -2.84 -24.22 20.85
N VAL A 376 -3.43 -25.12 20.08
CA VAL A 376 -4.05 -26.33 20.57
C VAL A 376 -3.08 -27.51 20.60
N LYS A 377 -3.24 -28.36 21.60
CA LYS A 377 -2.52 -29.63 21.76
C LYS A 377 -3.54 -30.74 22.02
N GLY A 378 -3.29 -31.90 21.40
CA GLY A 378 -4.14 -33.06 21.54
C GLY A 378 -3.34 -34.35 21.86
N GLY A 379 -4.06 -35.46 21.98
CA GLY A 379 -3.49 -36.80 22.07
C GLY A 379 -2.83 -37.27 20.76
N ALA A 380 -2.36 -38.52 20.72
CA ALA A 380 -1.70 -39.08 19.53
C ALA A 380 -2.62 -39.10 18.27
N SER A 381 -3.91 -39.26 18.47
CA SER A 381 -4.92 -39.26 17.41
C SER A 381 -4.97 -37.92 16.64
N PHE A 382 -4.85 -36.78 17.33
CA PHE A 382 -4.81 -35.45 16.73
C PHE A 382 -3.66 -35.26 15.73
N TYR A 383 -2.56 -36.02 15.93
CA TYR A 383 -1.39 -35.97 15.04
C TYR A 383 -1.34 -37.13 14.02
N ASP A 384 -2.34 -38.02 14.03
CA ASP A 384 -2.42 -39.16 13.13
C ASP A 384 -3.23 -38.81 11.87
N PRO A 385 -2.57 -38.79 10.68
CA PRO A 385 -3.26 -38.47 9.41
C PRO A 385 -4.48 -39.34 9.11
N SER A 386 -4.50 -40.60 9.60
CA SER A 386 -5.60 -41.52 9.35
C SER A 386 -6.91 -41.19 10.06
N GLN A 387 -6.91 -40.18 10.89
CA GLN A 387 -8.08 -39.69 11.63
C GLN A 387 -8.80 -38.55 10.91
N TYR A 388 -8.33 -38.12 9.75
CA TYR A 388 -8.89 -37.05 8.96
C TYR A 388 -9.42 -37.58 7.63
N GLU A 389 -10.60 -37.17 7.27
CA GLU A 389 -11.24 -37.47 5.98
C GLU A 389 -11.38 -36.19 5.16
N LEU A 390 -11.19 -36.28 3.85
CA LEU A 390 -11.37 -35.15 2.95
C LEU A 390 -12.84 -34.78 2.93
N ASP A 391 -13.13 -33.50 3.18
CA ASP A 391 -14.45 -32.92 3.15
C ASP A 391 -14.70 -32.23 1.81
N GLU A 392 -14.05 -31.11 1.57
CA GLU A 392 -14.25 -30.30 0.36
C GLU A 392 -12.91 -29.79 -0.18
N VAL A 393 -12.87 -29.60 -1.50
CA VAL A 393 -11.83 -28.80 -2.16
C VAL A 393 -12.46 -27.66 -2.92
N GLU A 394 -12.16 -26.44 -2.49
CA GLU A 394 -12.50 -25.24 -3.21
C GLU A 394 -11.35 -24.85 -4.16
N TRP A 395 -11.71 -24.64 -5.41
CA TRP A 395 -10.82 -24.13 -6.46
C TRP A 395 -11.31 -22.76 -6.91
N GLU A 396 -10.46 -21.76 -6.84
CA GLU A 396 -10.79 -20.38 -7.23
C GLU A 396 -9.91 -19.91 -8.37
N LYS A 397 -10.51 -19.11 -9.26
CA LYS A 397 -9.84 -18.31 -10.27
C LYS A 397 -10.48 -16.92 -10.30
N SER A 398 -9.65 -15.86 -10.29
CA SER A 398 -10.16 -14.51 -10.33
C SER A 398 -9.34 -13.56 -11.19
N THR A 399 -9.97 -12.47 -11.64
CA THR A 399 -9.31 -11.39 -12.39
C THR A 399 -9.98 -10.06 -12.10
N ALA A 400 -9.26 -9.18 -11.43
CA ALA A 400 -9.63 -7.78 -11.28
C ALA A 400 -8.83 -6.90 -12.25
N LYS A 401 -9.46 -5.88 -12.82
CA LYS A 401 -8.82 -4.95 -13.73
C LYS A 401 -9.38 -3.55 -13.61
N ASP A 402 -8.49 -2.59 -13.42
CA ASP A 402 -8.80 -1.18 -13.23
C ASP A 402 -8.02 -0.34 -14.23
N LYS A 403 -8.69 0.49 -15.00
CA LYS A 403 -8.10 1.31 -16.07
C LYS A 403 -8.53 2.76 -15.94
N GLU A 404 -7.58 3.66 -16.05
CA GLU A 404 -7.84 5.09 -16.13
C GLU A 404 -7.20 5.69 -17.38
N LYS A 405 -7.94 6.56 -18.04
CA LYS A 405 -7.47 7.46 -19.11
C LYS A 405 -7.78 8.88 -18.71
N ASN A 406 -6.80 9.74 -18.80
CA ASN A 406 -7.04 11.16 -18.50
C ASN A 406 -6.38 12.09 -19.49
N ALA A 407 -6.96 13.29 -19.59
CA ALA A 407 -6.39 14.41 -20.31
C ALA A 407 -6.50 15.66 -19.43
N LYS A 408 -5.39 16.36 -19.24
CA LYS A 408 -5.29 17.60 -18.46
C LYS A 408 -4.73 18.72 -19.31
N PHE A 409 -5.27 19.91 -19.10
CA PHE A 409 -4.84 21.15 -19.74
C PHE A 409 -4.83 22.28 -18.71
N ASP A 410 -3.71 22.96 -18.59
CA ASP A 410 -3.51 24.10 -17.71
C ASP A 410 -2.96 25.29 -18.49
N LEU A 411 -3.53 26.46 -18.28
CA LEU A 411 -3.02 27.71 -18.84
C LEU A 411 -2.84 28.73 -17.72
N SER A 412 -1.62 29.23 -17.58
CA SER A 412 -1.29 30.27 -16.61
C SER A 412 -0.72 31.52 -17.27
N ARG A 413 -0.93 32.65 -16.61
CA ARG A 413 -0.44 33.96 -17.03
C ARG A 413 0.24 34.67 -15.87
N ASP A 414 1.50 35.02 -16.07
CA ASP A 414 2.24 35.91 -15.18
C ASP A 414 1.78 37.36 -15.42
N TYR A 415 1.48 38.10 -14.34
CA TYR A 415 1.08 39.50 -14.43
C TYR A 415 1.42 40.26 -13.14
N LEU A 416 1.24 41.58 -13.15
CA LEU A 416 1.37 42.41 -11.95
C LEU A 416 0.01 42.90 -11.49
N LEU A 417 -0.32 42.70 -10.21
CA LEU A 417 -1.48 43.27 -9.58
C LEU A 417 -1.00 44.35 -8.59
N ASN A 418 -1.18 45.64 -8.98
CA ASN A 418 -0.68 46.76 -8.16
C ASN A 418 0.79 46.59 -7.72
N ASP A 419 1.68 46.26 -8.66
CA ASP A 419 3.12 46.00 -8.49
C ASP A 419 3.49 44.67 -7.81
N TYR A 420 2.52 43.87 -7.39
CA TYR A 420 2.75 42.53 -6.85
C TYR A 420 2.76 41.47 -7.95
N ALA A 421 3.78 40.62 -7.93
CA ALA A 421 3.89 39.48 -8.85
C ALA A 421 2.69 38.55 -8.62
N SER A 422 2.00 38.22 -9.71
CA SER A 422 0.77 37.43 -9.66
C SER A 422 0.72 36.44 -10.80
N ILE A 423 0.10 35.29 -10.55
CA ILE A 423 -0.12 34.22 -11.54
C ILE A 423 -1.61 33.87 -11.54
N PHE A 424 -2.26 34.11 -12.65
CA PHE A 424 -3.60 33.61 -12.89
C PHE A 424 -3.52 32.28 -13.63
N LYS A 425 -4.12 31.22 -13.09
CA LYS A 425 -4.10 29.87 -13.66
C LYS A 425 -5.53 29.32 -13.74
N PHE A 426 -5.84 28.69 -14.85
CA PHE A 426 -7.05 27.91 -15.01
C PHE A 426 -6.78 26.66 -15.84
N GLY A 427 -7.60 25.66 -15.67
CA GLY A 427 -7.44 24.41 -16.39
C GLY A 427 -8.66 23.52 -16.30
N ALA A 428 -8.56 22.41 -17.00
CA ALA A 428 -9.56 21.36 -17.02
C ALA A 428 -8.89 19.99 -17.07
N LYS A 429 -9.56 19.01 -16.51
CA LYS A 429 -9.17 17.59 -16.58
C LYS A 429 -10.42 16.75 -16.88
N VAL A 430 -10.26 15.76 -17.73
CA VAL A 430 -11.23 14.70 -17.92
C VAL A 430 -10.55 13.39 -17.56
N SER A 431 -11.22 12.52 -16.81
CA SER A 431 -10.76 11.22 -16.41
C SER A 431 -11.87 10.21 -16.63
N GLN A 432 -11.53 9.09 -17.24
CA GLN A 432 -12.42 7.96 -17.48
C GLN A 432 -11.81 6.72 -16.83
N ARG A 433 -12.52 6.14 -15.88
CA ARG A 433 -12.10 4.96 -15.14
C ARG A 433 -13.08 3.82 -15.33
N THR A 434 -12.57 2.62 -15.51
CA THR A 434 -13.37 1.40 -15.57
C THR A 434 -12.71 0.32 -14.75
N LYS A 435 -13.46 -0.23 -13.81
CA LYS A 435 -13.03 -1.37 -12.99
C LYS A 435 -13.95 -2.55 -13.20
N THR A 436 -13.36 -3.74 -13.30
CA THR A 436 -14.06 -5.02 -13.44
C THR A 436 -13.49 -6.02 -12.47
N ASN A 437 -14.32 -6.88 -11.95
CA ASN A 437 -13.96 -8.10 -11.26
C ASN A 437 -14.72 -9.27 -11.87
N ASP A 438 -14.06 -10.43 -11.97
CA ASP A 438 -14.60 -11.67 -12.56
C ASP A 438 -13.99 -12.83 -11.76
N THR A 439 -14.83 -13.58 -11.04
CA THR A 439 -14.43 -14.66 -10.13
C THR A 439 -15.15 -15.94 -10.51
N GLU A 440 -14.45 -17.05 -10.48
CA GLU A 440 -14.98 -18.38 -10.76
C GLU A 440 -14.59 -19.33 -9.63
N ILE A 441 -15.56 -19.97 -9.01
CA ILE A 441 -15.41 -20.87 -7.86
C ILE A 441 -15.98 -22.25 -8.21
N TRP A 442 -15.27 -23.27 -7.79
CA TRP A 442 -15.67 -24.65 -7.90
C TRP A 442 -15.51 -25.33 -6.54
N LYS A 443 -16.54 -26.04 -6.08
CA LYS A 443 -16.56 -26.82 -4.84
C LYS A 443 -16.69 -28.31 -5.16
N VAL A 444 -15.68 -29.07 -4.77
CA VAL A 444 -15.57 -30.50 -5.07
C VAL A 444 -15.58 -31.28 -3.76
N GLU A 445 -16.69 -31.95 -3.50
CA GLU A 445 -16.90 -32.73 -2.27
C GLU A 445 -16.65 -34.24 -2.48
N ASP A 446 -16.72 -34.77 -3.71
CA ASP A 446 -16.65 -36.19 -4.02
C ASP A 446 -15.22 -36.62 -4.42
N LEU A 447 -14.27 -36.49 -3.49
CA LEU A 447 -12.88 -36.92 -3.64
C LEU A 447 -12.52 -37.98 -2.56
N ASP A 448 -11.73 -38.98 -2.95
CA ASP A 448 -11.28 -40.02 -2.03
C ASP A 448 -10.12 -39.52 -1.13
N THR A 449 -10.22 -39.71 0.18
CA THR A 449 -9.10 -39.53 1.10
C THR A 449 -8.03 -40.59 0.86
N SER A 450 -6.77 -40.14 0.81
CA SER A 450 -5.61 -41.02 0.61
C SER A 450 -4.46 -40.61 1.55
N PRO A 451 -3.70 -41.55 2.12
CA PRO A 451 -2.49 -41.23 2.88
C PRO A 451 -1.48 -40.36 2.13
N ALA A 452 -1.54 -40.32 0.78
CA ALA A 452 -0.68 -39.48 -0.04
C ALA A 452 -1.00 -37.98 0.08
N HIS A 453 -2.19 -37.63 0.56
CA HIS A 453 -2.56 -36.23 0.82
C HIS A 453 -1.79 -35.62 1.98
N PHE A 454 -1.20 -36.43 2.86
CA PHE A 454 -0.50 -35.95 4.03
C PHE A 454 1.01 -35.97 3.84
N GLY A 455 1.65 -34.88 4.26
CA GLY A 455 3.10 -34.69 4.27
C GLY A 455 3.74 -34.91 5.62
N SER A 456 4.92 -34.34 5.82
CA SER A 456 5.62 -34.32 7.10
C SER A 456 4.95 -33.34 8.08
N ASN A 457 5.43 -33.31 9.33
CA ASN A 457 5.12 -32.21 10.23
C ASN A 457 5.60 -30.88 9.64
N GLY A 458 4.80 -29.83 9.79
CA GLY A 458 5.14 -28.50 9.32
C GLY A 458 6.32 -27.86 10.06
N HIS A 459 6.75 -26.71 9.60
CA HIS A 459 7.79 -25.87 10.21
C HIS A 459 7.24 -24.85 11.20
N TYR A 460 6.07 -25.10 11.75
CA TYR A 460 5.38 -24.21 12.68
C TYR A 460 6.10 -24.19 14.05
N GLU A 461 6.54 -22.99 14.49
CA GLU A 461 7.37 -22.86 15.69
C GLU A 461 6.57 -22.61 16.98
N LEU A 462 5.31 -22.11 16.87
CA LEU A 462 4.50 -21.80 18.05
C LEU A 462 4.02 -23.06 18.80
N ALA A 463 3.86 -24.20 18.11
CA ALA A 463 3.47 -25.48 18.68
C ALA A 463 3.83 -26.66 17.76
N GLN A 464 3.59 -27.89 18.21
CA GLN A 464 3.57 -29.04 17.31
C GLN A 464 2.34 -28.93 16.40
N PHE A 465 2.56 -28.68 15.11
CA PHE A 465 1.49 -28.49 14.13
C PHE A 465 0.77 -29.79 13.77
N GLY A 466 1.52 -30.85 13.55
CA GLY A 466 1.01 -32.12 13.06
C GLY A 466 1.23 -32.29 11.55
N PRO A 467 0.53 -33.23 10.91
CA PRO A 467 0.69 -33.50 9.50
C PRO A 467 0.26 -32.29 8.66
N THR A 468 1.10 -31.90 7.71
CA THR A 468 0.75 -30.94 6.65
C THR A 468 0.05 -31.66 5.50
N LEU A 469 -0.61 -30.92 4.64
CA LEU A 469 -1.26 -31.42 3.44
C LEU A 469 -0.35 -31.26 2.22
N SER A 470 -0.46 -32.19 1.28
CA SER A 470 0.29 -32.20 0.01
C SER A 470 -0.66 -31.86 -1.14
N SER A 471 -0.41 -30.76 -1.85
CA SER A 471 -1.23 -30.31 -2.97
C SER A 471 -1.21 -31.23 -4.21
N GLY A 472 -0.08 -31.86 -4.48
CA GLY A 472 0.09 -32.70 -5.68
C GLY A 472 -0.95 -33.82 -5.87
N PRO A 473 -1.28 -34.63 -4.83
CA PRO A 473 -2.36 -35.61 -4.90
C PRO A 473 -3.73 -34.98 -5.17
N ILE A 474 -4.02 -33.83 -4.55
CA ILE A 474 -5.27 -33.09 -4.75
C ILE A 474 -5.37 -32.62 -6.21
N HIS A 475 -4.35 -31.97 -6.73
CA HIS A 475 -4.28 -31.56 -8.15
C HIS A 475 -4.45 -32.75 -9.10
N ASN A 476 -3.87 -33.93 -8.78
CA ASN A 476 -4.02 -35.12 -9.61
C ASN A 476 -5.45 -35.67 -9.61
N GLN A 477 -6.19 -35.55 -8.52
CA GLN A 477 -7.60 -35.93 -8.47
C GLN A 477 -8.46 -34.93 -9.24
N LEU A 478 -8.30 -33.63 -8.96
CA LEU A 478 -9.02 -32.56 -9.68
C LEU A 478 -8.81 -32.63 -11.19
N ALA A 479 -7.59 -32.95 -11.66
CA ALA A 479 -7.28 -33.07 -13.08
C ALA A 479 -8.02 -34.22 -13.78
N GLN A 480 -8.61 -35.16 -13.06
CA GLN A 480 -9.39 -36.26 -13.60
C GLN A 480 -10.89 -35.93 -13.67
N LEU A 481 -11.33 -34.82 -13.07
CA LEU A 481 -12.72 -34.38 -13.04
C LEU A 481 -13.00 -33.39 -14.18
N ASN A 482 -14.28 -33.30 -14.54
CA ASN A 482 -14.76 -32.16 -15.31
C ASN A 482 -15.24 -31.07 -14.31
N LEU A 483 -14.34 -30.12 -14.03
CA LEU A 483 -14.64 -29.06 -13.03
C LEU A 483 -15.94 -28.28 -13.32
N ASN A 484 -16.39 -28.21 -14.59
CA ASN A 484 -17.65 -27.54 -14.90
C ASN A 484 -18.89 -28.18 -14.20
N ASP A 485 -18.79 -29.44 -13.80
CA ASP A 485 -19.87 -30.12 -13.10
C ASP A 485 -19.93 -29.72 -11.59
N TRP A 486 -18.90 -29.02 -11.11
CA TRP A 486 -18.68 -28.61 -9.73
C TRP A 486 -18.63 -27.09 -9.56
N ARG A 487 -18.98 -26.35 -10.62
CA ARG A 487 -18.95 -24.88 -10.56
C ARG A 487 -20.04 -24.38 -9.64
N ASP A 488 -19.67 -23.66 -8.60
CA ASP A 488 -20.60 -22.88 -7.79
C ASP A 488 -20.99 -21.61 -8.57
N ALA A 489 -22.26 -21.60 -9.00
CA ALA A 489 -22.73 -20.51 -9.86
C ALA A 489 -23.04 -19.24 -9.06
N GLU A 490 -23.37 -19.35 -7.79
CA GLU A 490 -23.75 -18.23 -6.90
C GLU A 490 -22.51 -17.51 -6.43
N GLU A 491 -21.59 -18.23 -5.82
CA GLU A 491 -20.32 -17.66 -5.33
C GLU A 491 -19.46 -17.14 -6.48
N SER A 492 -19.51 -17.78 -7.66
CA SER A 492 -18.79 -17.26 -8.84
C SER A 492 -19.27 -15.88 -9.27
N VAL A 493 -20.57 -15.57 -9.20
CA VAL A 493 -21.07 -14.33 -9.80
C VAL A 493 -21.34 -13.20 -8.80
N ILE A 494 -21.43 -13.49 -7.48
CA ILE A 494 -21.79 -12.46 -6.49
C ILE A 494 -20.75 -11.34 -6.41
N ASN A 495 -19.50 -11.68 -6.61
CA ASN A 495 -18.38 -10.75 -6.61
C ASN A 495 -18.06 -10.14 -7.97
N ASP A 496 -18.80 -10.57 -9.03
CA ASP A 496 -18.64 -10.02 -10.37
C ASP A 496 -19.26 -8.66 -10.49
N TYR A 497 -18.47 -7.70 -10.93
CA TYR A 497 -18.98 -6.36 -11.20
C TYR A 497 -18.22 -5.64 -12.31
N LYS A 498 -18.87 -4.65 -12.88
CA LYS A 498 -18.27 -3.66 -13.76
C LYS A 498 -18.71 -2.27 -13.34
N THR A 499 -17.74 -1.43 -13.00
CA THR A 499 -17.99 -0.04 -12.63
C THR A 499 -17.28 0.90 -13.59
N SER A 500 -17.98 1.95 -14.05
CA SER A 500 -17.45 3.05 -14.81
C SER A 500 -17.61 4.35 -14.01
N GLU A 501 -16.57 5.17 -13.98
CA GLU A 501 -16.54 6.46 -13.30
C GLU A 501 -15.87 7.49 -14.21
N ASP A 502 -16.67 8.43 -14.74
CA ASP A 502 -16.19 9.51 -15.59
C ASP A 502 -16.21 10.82 -14.79
N ILE A 503 -15.05 11.50 -14.70
CA ILE A 503 -14.90 12.74 -13.94
C ILE A 503 -14.52 13.88 -14.89
N HIS A 504 -15.33 14.94 -14.90
CA HIS A 504 -15.09 16.19 -15.60
C HIS A 504 -14.75 17.27 -14.57
N ALA A 505 -13.53 17.79 -14.62
CA ALA A 505 -13.07 18.80 -13.66
C ALA A 505 -12.63 20.07 -14.37
N ALA A 506 -12.93 21.21 -13.75
CA ALA A 506 -12.41 22.51 -14.15
C ALA A 506 -12.02 23.32 -12.93
N TYR A 507 -11.02 24.17 -13.06
CA TYR A 507 -10.60 25.02 -11.94
C TYR A 507 -10.11 26.39 -12.41
N VAL A 508 -10.14 27.32 -11.48
CA VAL A 508 -9.52 28.64 -11.59
C VAL A 508 -8.82 28.99 -10.28
N MET A 509 -7.64 29.54 -10.36
CA MET A 509 -6.89 30.00 -9.22
C MET A 509 -6.04 31.21 -9.52
N ASN A 510 -5.73 31.97 -8.48
CA ASN A 510 -4.83 33.09 -8.55
C ASN A 510 -3.81 33.04 -7.41
N THR A 511 -2.54 33.25 -7.76
CA THR A 511 -1.43 33.39 -6.81
C THR A 511 -0.97 34.82 -6.82
N ILE A 512 -0.78 35.41 -5.62
CA ILE A 512 -0.28 36.77 -5.43
C ILE A 512 0.85 36.76 -4.42
N ASP A 513 1.97 37.35 -4.80
CA ASP A 513 3.15 37.52 -3.93
C ASP A 513 3.18 38.94 -3.32
N PHE A 514 2.72 39.11 -2.07
CA PHE A 514 2.80 40.37 -1.32
C PHE A 514 4.07 40.37 -0.48
N ASP A 515 5.21 40.81 -1.00
CA ASP A 515 6.50 40.82 -0.31
C ASP A 515 6.83 39.53 0.48
N ARG A 516 6.30 39.42 1.69
CA ARG A 516 6.50 38.27 2.60
C ARG A 516 5.35 37.27 2.61
N LEU A 517 4.22 37.64 2.03
CA LEU A 517 3.01 36.83 2.04
C LEU A 517 2.67 36.38 0.61
N ARG A 518 2.65 35.09 0.38
CA ARG A 518 2.08 34.48 -0.81
C ARG A 518 0.68 33.99 -0.50
N VAL A 519 -0.27 34.38 -1.32
CA VAL A 519 -1.69 34.00 -1.22
C VAL A 519 -2.08 33.24 -2.47
N ILE A 520 -2.64 32.05 -2.31
CA ILE A 520 -3.24 31.28 -3.41
C ILE A 520 -4.70 31.06 -3.05
N ALA A 521 -5.60 31.50 -3.92
CA ALA A 521 -7.02 31.28 -3.77
C ALA A 521 -7.59 30.75 -5.08
N GLY A 522 -8.51 29.82 -4.99
CA GLY A 522 -9.13 29.25 -6.17
C GLY A 522 -10.33 28.37 -5.86
N LEU A 523 -10.93 27.90 -6.93
CA LEU A 523 -12.11 27.07 -6.93
C LEU A 523 -11.93 25.96 -7.96
N ARG A 524 -12.21 24.75 -7.55
CA ARG A 524 -12.32 23.57 -8.41
C ARG A 524 -13.77 23.10 -8.43
N TYR A 525 -14.24 22.69 -9.58
CA TYR A 525 -15.51 22.02 -9.81
C TYR A 525 -15.23 20.64 -10.37
N GLU A 526 -15.87 19.62 -9.82
CA GLU A 526 -15.85 18.24 -10.35
C GLU A 526 -17.29 17.78 -10.56
N ASP A 527 -17.55 17.20 -11.71
CA ASP A 527 -18.79 16.53 -12.10
C ASP A 527 -18.46 15.05 -12.34
N THR A 528 -19.27 14.16 -11.80
CA THR A 528 -18.99 12.71 -11.79
C THR A 528 -20.19 11.94 -12.27
N ASP A 529 -19.99 11.18 -13.34
CA ASP A 529 -20.94 10.20 -13.85
C ASP A 529 -20.47 8.81 -13.37
N PHE A 530 -21.31 8.11 -12.62
CA PHE A 530 -21.01 6.79 -12.03
C PHE A 530 -22.03 5.77 -12.49
N GLU A 531 -21.57 4.63 -13.01
CA GLU A 531 -22.38 3.48 -13.38
C GLU A 531 -21.76 2.22 -12.84
N THR A 532 -22.54 1.37 -12.17
CA THR A 532 -22.10 0.07 -11.68
C THR A 532 -23.10 -1.03 -12.04
N GLN A 533 -22.57 -2.19 -12.41
CA GLN A 533 -23.29 -3.38 -12.82
C GLN A 533 -22.77 -4.58 -12.02
N GLY A 534 -23.66 -5.49 -11.63
CA GLY A 534 -23.34 -6.71 -10.88
C GLY A 534 -24.50 -7.66 -10.89
N TYR A 535 -24.60 -8.54 -9.89
CA TYR A 535 -25.62 -9.58 -9.84
C TYR A 535 -26.36 -9.55 -8.50
N ARG A 536 -27.63 -9.92 -8.56
CA ARG A 536 -28.45 -10.25 -7.41
C ARG A 536 -28.70 -11.74 -7.43
N ILE A 537 -28.46 -12.39 -6.28
CA ILE A 537 -28.75 -13.79 -6.07
C ILE A 537 -29.92 -13.86 -5.09
N LEU A 538 -30.94 -14.61 -5.44
CA LEU A 538 -32.13 -14.85 -4.64
C LEU A 538 -32.64 -16.25 -4.92
N ASP A 539 -32.74 -17.07 -3.90
CA ASP A 539 -33.19 -18.46 -4.00
C ASP A 539 -32.46 -19.27 -5.09
N GLY A 540 -31.13 -19.11 -5.19
CA GLY A 540 -30.27 -19.81 -6.15
C GLY A 540 -30.33 -19.28 -7.59
N GLU A 541 -31.10 -18.23 -7.87
CA GLU A 541 -31.20 -17.63 -9.19
C GLU A 541 -30.46 -16.28 -9.26
N SER A 542 -29.49 -16.17 -10.18
CA SER A 542 -28.78 -14.91 -10.42
C SER A 542 -29.48 -14.05 -11.46
N SER A 543 -29.52 -12.74 -11.23
CA SER A 543 -30.04 -11.74 -12.16
C SER A 543 -29.14 -10.50 -12.19
N SER A 544 -28.88 -9.97 -13.38
CA SER A 544 -28.08 -8.76 -13.53
C SER A 544 -28.79 -7.52 -12.99
N VAL A 545 -28.06 -6.70 -12.24
CA VAL A 545 -28.52 -5.40 -11.71
C VAL A 545 -27.57 -4.31 -12.14
N SER A 546 -28.09 -3.08 -12.35
CA SER A 546 -27.30 -1.90 -12.71
C SER A 546 -27.84 -0.67 -12.01
N THR A 547 -26.95 0.21 -11.59
CA THR A 547 -27.29 1.50 -10.98
C THR A 547 -26.44 2.60 -11.56
N GLN A 548 -27.03 3.77 -11.77
CA GLN A 548 -26.38 5.01 -12.20
C GLN A 548 -26.58 6.10 -11.16
N ASN A 549 -25.54 6.89 -10.93
CA ASN A 549 -25.56 8.00 -9.99
C ASN A 549 -24.69 9.14 -10.52
N ASP A 550 -25.22 10.36 -10.52
CA ASP A 550 -24.54 11.56 -10.99
C ASP A 550 -24.46 12.56 -9.84
N TYR A 551 -23.31 13.19 -9.65
CA TYR A 551 -23.13 14.17 -8.59
C TYR A 551 -21.99 15.16 -8.88
N ASP A 552 -22.06 16.35 -8.27
CA ASP A 552 -21.07 17.39 -8.46
C ASP A 552 -20.54 17.96 -7.12
N HIS A 553 -19.33 18.51 -7.18
CA HIS A 553 -18.67 19.12 -6.04
C HIS A 553 -18.03 20.47 -6.38
N TRP A 554 -18.24 21.44 -5.48
CA TRP A 554 -17.57 22.74 -5.52
C TRP A 554 -16.53 22.84 -4.40
N LEU A 555 -15.27 22.94 -4.76
CA LEU A 555 -14.14 22.75 -3.86
C LEU A 555 -13.28 24.04 -3.81
N PRO A 556 -13.69 25.06 -3.04
CA PRO A 556 -12.89 26.25 -2.82
C PRO A 556 -11.65 25.96 -1.97
N SER A 557 -10.56 26.69 -2.21
CA SER A 557 -9.35 26.60 -1.38
C SER A 557 -8.65 27.94 -1.25
N LEU A 558 -7.96 28.08 -0.10
CA LEU A 558 -7.14 29.24 0.22
C LEU A 558 -5.85 28.77 0.90
N HIS A 559 -4.69 29.14 0.35
CA HIS A 559 -3.38 28.87 0.91
C HIS A 559 -2.66 30.18 1.20
N LEU A 560 -2.04 30.24 2.38
CA LEU A 560 -1.24 31.36 2.83
C LEU A 560 0.16 30.87 3.20
N LYS A 561 1.19 31.46 2.61
CA LYS A 561 2.60 31.19 2.92
C LYS A 561 3.26 32.51 3.32
N TYR A 562 3.57 32.65 4.61
CA TYR A 562 4.15 33.87 5.15
C TYR A 562 5.61 33.64 5.56
N GLN A 563 6.51 34.44 5.00
CA GLN A 563 7.93 34.42 5.32
C GLN A 563 8.19 35.17 6.62
N LEU A 564 8.25 34.46 7.75
CA LEU A 564 8.50 35.03 9.08
C LEU A 564 9.91 35.65 9.15
N SER A 565 10.90 34.93 8.63
CA SER A 565 12.31 35.35 8.47
C SER A 565 12.92 34.70 7.23
N SER A 566 14.17 34.96 6.93
CA SER A 566 14.86 34.31 5.80
C SER A 566 14.90 32.78 5.89
N ASP A 567 14.72 32.24 7.09
CA ASP A 567 14.83 30.79 7.42
C ASP A 567 13.56 30.19 8.04
N ALA A 568 12.50 30.99 8.24
CA ALA A 568 11.26 30.51 8.85
C ALA A 568 10.04 30.88 8.02
N ILE A 569 9.12 29.90 7.87
CA ILE A 569 7.91 30.00 7.07
C ILE A 569 6.72 29.61 7.96
N LEU A 570 5.64 30.37 7.88
CA LEU A 570 4.31 30.04 8.39
C LEU A 570 3.41 29.71 7.19
N ARG A 571 2.71 28.59 7.26
CA ARG A 571 1.72 28.17 6.27
C ARG A 571 0.36 28.04 6.93
N ALA A 572 -0.68 28.47 6.24
CA ALA A 572 -2.06 28.17 6.61
C ALA A 572 -2.82 27.77 5.35
N ALA A 573 -3.70 26.81 5.47
CA ALA A 573 -4.54 26.38 4.36
C ALA A 573 -5.97 26.08 4.85
N TRP A 574 -6.94 26.44 4.00
CA TRP A 574 -8.29 25.95 4.04
C TRP A 574 -8.56 25.30 2.70
N THR A 575 -8.87 24.01 2.70
CA THR A 575 -9.11 23.23 1.48
C THR A 575 -10.34 22.39 1.63
N ASN A 576 -11.05 22.16 0.52
CA ASN A 576 -12.15 21.22 0.46
C ASN A 576 -11.78 20.07 -0.46
N THR A 577 -12.03 18.86 -0.01
CA THR A 577 -11.67 17.62 -0.70
C THR A 577 -12.83 16.64 -0.68
N VAL A 578 -12.80 15.68 -1.60
CA VAL A 578 -13.80 14.64 -1.74
C VAL A 578 -13.12 13.29 -1.83
N VAL A 579 -13.76 12.22 -1.30
CA VAL A 579 -13.34 10.85 -1.52
C VAL A 579 -14.56 10.02 -1.90
N ARG A 580 -14.46 9.37 -3.03
CA ARG A 580 -15.54 8.53 -3.58
C ARG A 580 -15.57 7.18 -2.87
N PRO A 581 -16.76 6.52 -2.73
CA PRO A 581 -16.87 5.19 -2.13
C PRO A 581 -15.98 4.16 -2.83
N ASN A 582 -15.53 3.14 -2.11
CA ASN A 582 -14.83 1.99 -2.69
C ASN A 582 -15.74 1.23 -3.65
N PHE A 583 -15.13 0.41 -4.51
CA PHE A 583 -15.89 -0.37 -5.48
C PHE A 583 -16.75 -1.44 -4.81
N GLU A 584 -16.25 -2.10 -3.79
CA GLU A 584 -17.00 -3.02 -2.94
C GLU A 584 -18.20 -2.34 -2.26
N GLN A 585 -17.97 -1.18 -1.64
CA GLN A 585 -19.02 -0.39 -0.98
C GLN A 585 -20.14 0.01 -1.94
N SER A 586 -19.82 0.29 -3.20
CA SER A 586 -20.75 0.77 -4.22
C SER A 586 -21.22 -0.30 -5.20
N ARG A 587 -20.81 -1.57 -5.05
CA ARG A 587 -21.30 -2.66 -5.91
C ARG A 587 -22.81 -2.81 -5.75
N PRO A 588 -23.55 -3.12 -6.82
CA PRO A 588 -25.00 -3.31 -6.73
C PRO A 588 -25.37 -4.76 -6.37
N GLY A 589 -24.40 -5.64 -6.16
CA GLY A 589 -24.60 -7.05 -5.85
C GLY A 589 -25.32 -7.22 -4.53
N ILE A 590 -26.27 -8.17 -4.49
CA ILE A 590 -27.05 -8.55 -3.31
C ILE A 590 -27.02 -10.07 -3.23
N TYR A 591 -26.53 -10.60 -2.12
CA TYR A 591 -26.58 -12.01 -1.77
C TYR A 591 -27.57 -12.20 -0.64
N ILE A 592 -28.48 -13.13 -0.79
CA ILE A 592 -29.51 -13.49 0.21
C ILE A 592 -29.46 -15.00 0.40
N ASP A 593 -29.24 -15.43 1.64
CA ASP A 593 -29.30 -16.81 2.07
C ASP A 593 -30.15 -16.90 3.33
N GLY A 594 -31.35 -17.52 3.18
CA GLY A 594 -32.33 -17.57 4.25
C GLY A 594 -32.71 -16.21 4.79
N ASP A 595 -32.48 -15.98 6.07
CA ASP A 595 -32.77 -14.74 6.79
C ASP A 595 -31.55 -13.81 6.90
N GLU A 596 -30.47 -14.07 6.14
CA GLU A 596 -29.27 -13.27 6.08
C GLU A 596 -29.07 -12.61 4.70
N ALA A 597 -28.55 -11.40 4.67
CA ALA A 597 -28.26 -10.67 3.45
C ALA A 597 -26.95 -9.88 3.53
N GLU A 598 -26.16 -9.89 2.45
CA GLU A 598 -24.99 -9.05 2.27
C GLU A 598 -25.07 -8.29 0.94
N PHE A 599 -24.85 -6.99 0.96
CA PHE A 599 -24.95 -6.18 -0.24
C PHE A 599 -24.17 -4.86 -0.17
N GLY A 600 -23.68 -4.40 -1.32
CA GLY A 600 -23.14 -3.05 -1.45
C GLY A 600 -24.27 -2.00 -1.53
N ASN A 601 -23.88 -0.73 -1.51
CA ASN A 601 -24.83 0.39 -1.60
C ASN A 601 -24.40 1.39 -2.70
N PRO A 602 -24.89 1.26 -3.92
CA PRO A 602 -24.54 2.17 -5.02
C PRO A 602 -25.10 3.59 -4.85
N ASN A 603 -25.95 3.84 -3.85
CA ASN A 603 -26.49 5.18 -3.53
C ASN A 603 -25.66 5.92 -2.48
N LEU A 604 -24.49 5.41 -2.12
CA LEU A 604 -23.58 6.08 -1.22
C LEU A 604 -23.16 7.45 -1.80
N LYS A 605 -23.15 8.44 -0.92
CA LYS A 605 -22.56 9.75 -1.21
C LYS A 605 -21.07 9.70 -1.01
N ALA A 606 -20.32 10.44 -1.82
CA ALA A 606 -18.91 10.67 -1.58
C ALA A 606 -18.67 11.37 -0.23
N LEU A 607 -17.58 11.04 0.43
CA LEU A 607 -17.12 11.76 1.62
C LEU A 607 -16.68 13.16 1.20
N GLU A 608 -17.12 14.17 1.90
CA GLU A 608 -16.69 15.56 1.73
C GLU A 608 -15.94 16.03 2.98
N ALA A 609 -14.86 16.79 2.80
CA ALA A 609 -14.14 17.32 3.93
C ALA A 609 -13.74 18.79 3.77
N SER A 610 -13.99 19.56 4.80
CA SER A 610 -13.37 20.87 5.03
C SER A 610 -12.14 20.73 5.90
N ASN A 611 -10.97 21.05 5.34
CA ASN A 611 -9.68 20.89 5.98
C ASN A 611 -9.08 22.25 6.38
N PHE A 612 -8.56 22.34 7.59
CA PHE A 612 -7.86 23.51 8.12
C PHE A 612 -6.48 23.10 8.60
N ASP A 613 -5.46 23.70 8.06
CA ASP A 613 -4.07 23.42 8.35
C ASP A 613 -3.31 24.67 8.75
N LEU A 614 -2.44 24.55 9.76
CA LEU A 614 -1.54 25.60 10.21
C LEU A 614 -0.17 25.00 10.51
N GLY A 615 0.85 25.44 9.78
CA GLY A 615 2.21 24.93 9.90
C GLY A 615 3.26 26.01 10.07
N VAL A 616 4.28 25.72 10.87
CA VAL A 616 5.48 26.53 10.99
C VAL A 616 6.72 25.65 10.74
N GLU A 617 7.61 26.15 9.92
CA GLU A 617 8.87 25.49 9.55
C GLU A 617 10.02 26.45 9.76
N LYS A 618 11.10 25.96 10.39
CA LYS A 618 12.34 26.72 10.55
C LYS A 618 13.53 25.88 10.07
N TYR A 619 14.23 26.40 9.10
CA TYR A 619 15.42 25.82 8.46
C TYR A 619 16.67 26.44 9.03
N PHE A 620 17.64 25.68 9.53
CA PHE A 620 18.79 26.22 10.27
C PHE A 620 20.10 25.50 9.96
N GLY A 621 20.41 25.32 8.69
CA GLY A 621 21.63 24.70 8.21
C GLY A 621 21.38 23.58 7.21
N ASP A 622 22.43 22.83 6.89
CA ASP A 622 22.34 21.71 5.97
C ASP A 622 21.53 20.57 6.60
N ALA A 623 20.56 20.05 5.86
CA ALA A 623 19.68 18.95 6.27
C ALA A 623 19.02 19.18 7.66
N SER A 624 18.80 20.45 8.03
CA SER A 624 18.31 20.82 9.37
C SER A 624 17.02 21.61 9.31
N VAL A 625 15.98 21.09 9.94
CA VAL A 625 14.64 21.69 10.02
C VAL A 625 13.97 21.32 11.34
N ILE A 626 13.18 22.22 11.86
CA ILE A 626 12.13 21.95 12.85
C ILE A 626 10.80 22.39 12.26
N SER A 627 9.80 21.53 12.33
CA SER A 627 8.46 21.81 11.83
C SER A 627 7.39 21.39 12.83
N MET A 628 6.29 22.12 12.81
CA MET A 628 5.07 21.79 13.53
C MET A 628 3.89 22.11 12.63
N ASN A 629 3.01 21.16 12.41
CA ASN A 629 1.77 21.33 11.65
C ASN A 629 0.60 20.88 12.51
N ALA A 630 -0.39 21.74 12.69
CA ALA A 630 -1.68 21.40 13.28
C ALA A 630 -2.71 21.26 12.16
N PHE A 631 -3.58 20.29 12.25
CA PHE A 631 -4.63 20.05 11.25
C PHE A 631 -5.97 19.73 11.92
N TYR A 632 -7.04 20.11 11.25
CA TYR A 632 -8.42 19.78 11.59
C TYR A 632 -9.19 19.47 10.31
N LYS A 633 -9.92 18.36 10.32
CA LYS A 633 -10.78 17.93 9.22
C LYS A 633 -12.18 17.72 9.75
N ASP A 634 -13.15 18.35 9.11
CA ASP A 634 -14.58 18.14 9.31
C ASP A 634 -15.11 17.35 8.12
N ILE A 635 -15.61 16.16 8.37
CA ILE A 635 -15.92 15.17 7.33
C ILE A 635 -17.41 14.86 7.39
N ASP A 636 -18.08 15.06 6.27
CA ASP A 636 -19.45 14.67 6.06
C ASP A 636 -19.53 13.37 5.24
N HIS A 637 -20.59 12.60 5.42
CA HIS A 637 -20.89 11.39 4.66
C HIS A 637 -19.81 10.29 4.75
N PHE A 638 -19.07 10.18 5.88
CA PHE A 638 -18.15 9.06 6.04
C PHE A 638 -18.89 7.72 5.92
N ILE A 639 -18.23 6.68 5.42
CA ILE A 639 -18.85 5.40 5.11
C ILE A 639 -18.44 4.38 6.16
N TYR A 640 -19.41 3.58 6.63
CA TYR A 640 -19.20 2.50 7.59
C TYR A 640 -20.08 1.29 7.23
N ASN A 641 -19.67 0.11 7.67
CA ASN A 641 -20.46 -1.11 7.57
C ASN A 641 -21.55 -1.11 8.62
N ALA A 642 -22.77 -1.49 8.24
CA ALA A 642 -23.95 -1.41 9.11
C ALA A 642 -24.88 -2.59 8.87
N ASN A 643 -25.36 -3.18 9.96
CA ASN A 643 -26.50 -4.10 9.90
C ASN A 643 -27.80 -3.29 9.80
N VAL A 644 -28.61 -3.56 8.79
CA VAL A 644 -29.91 -2.91 8.53
C VAL A 644 -31.09 -3.86 8.73
N ALA A 645 -30.87 -5.05 9.26
CA ALA A 645 -31.92 -6.00 9.63
C ALA A 645 -32.97 -5.32 10.50
N GLY A 646 -34.23 -5.74 10.40
CA GLY A 646 -35.35 -5.13 11.09
C GLY A 646 -35.84 -3.80 10.51
N THR A 647 -35.29 -3.34 9.35
CA THR A 647 -35.67 -2.04 8.74
C THR A 647 -36.03 -2.16 7.26
N GLY A 648 -37.08 -1.42 6.83
CA GLY A 648 -37.44 -1.30 5.41
C GLY A 648 -37.71 -2.66 4.75
N ASP A 649 -37.00 -2.94 3.66
CA ASP A 649 -37.09 -4.21 2.91
C ASP A 649 -36.44 -5.39 3.67
N TRP A 650 -35.67 -5.12 4.72
CA TRP A 650 -34.92 -6.09 5.54
C TRP A 650 -35.56 -6.33 6.91
N THR A 651 -36.88 -6.06 7.04
CA THR A 651 -37.63 -6.15 8.33
C THR A 651 -37.68 -7.56 8.89
N ASP A 652 -37.73 -8.55 8.00
CA ASP A 652 -37.88 -9.97 8.37
C ASP A 652 -36.52 -10.73 8.39
N PHE A 653 -35.37 -10.01 8.24
CA PHE A 653 -34.04 -10.59 8.25
C PHE A 653 -33.42 -10.55 9.65
N ASP A 654 -32.68 -11.58 10.00
CA ASP A 654 -31.90 -11.66 11.24
C ASP A 654 -30.61 -10.85 11.08
N GLU A 655 -29.96 -10.88 9.89
CA GLU A 655 -28.82 -10.07 9.54
C GLU A 655 -28.95 -9.50 8.12
N ALA A 656 -28.59 -8.23 7.94
CA ALA A 656 -28.56 -7.57 6.64
C ALA A 656 -27.42 -6.55 6.60
N MET A 657 -26.26 -7.01 6.15
CA MET A 657 -25.01 -6.21 6.15
C MET A 657 -24.88 -5.36 4.90
N THR A 658 -24.64 -4.07 5.08
CA THR A 658 -24.43 -3.13 3.98
C THR A 658 -23.62 -1.92 4.43
N PHE A 659 -23.32 -1.02 3.50
CA PHE A 659 -22.61 0.23 3.77
C PHE A 659 -23.55 1.43 3.84
N LYS A 660 -23.31 2.32 4.82
CA LYS A 660 -24.09 3.56 5.03
C LYS A 660 -23.20 4.78 5.15
N ASN A 661 -23.75 5.94 4.80
CA ASN A 661 -23.14 7.21 5.14
C ASN A 661 -23.48 7.62 6.58
N GLY A 662 -22.48 7.88 7.40
CA GLY A 662 -22.63 8.48 8.72
C GLY A 662 -22.87 10.00 8.64
N SER A 663 -23.33 10.57 9.75
CA SER A 663 -23.72 11.98 9.80
C SER A 663 -22.53 12.92 9.79
N SER A 664 -21.50 12.69 10.59
CA SER A 664 -20.28 13.48 10.63
C SER A 664 -19.12 12.74 11.27
N ALA A 665 -17.91 13.09 10.85
CA ALA A 665 -16.68 12.65 11.50
C ALA A 665 -15.70 13.82 11.61
N LYS A 666 -14.82 13.77 12.61
CA LYS A 666 -13.82 14.81 12.85
C LYS A 666 -12.47 14.20 13.14
N ILE A 667 -11.43 14.73 12.47
CA ILE A 667 -10.05 14.33 12.70
C ILE A 667 -9.23 15.59 12.97
N TYR A 668 -8.45 15.56 14.03
CA TYR A 668 -7.55 16.66 14.37
C TYR A 668 -6.27 16.15 15.00
N GLY A 669 -5.20 16.91 14.81
CA GLY A 669 -3.92 16.50 15.34
C GLY A 669 -2.80 17.52 15.16
N VAL A 670 -1.61 17.10 15.61
CA VAL A 670 -0.37 17.85 15.48
C VAL A 670 0.72 16.92 14.99
N GLU A 671 1.42 17.35 13.95
CA GLU A 671 2.61 16.72 13.41
C GLU A 671 3.84 17.52 13.84
N LEU A 672 4.84 16.84 14.40
CA LEU A 672 6.12 17.40 14.76
C LEU A 672 7.22 16.78 13.90
N GLY A 673 8.11 17.58 13.36
CA GLY A 673 9.24 17.13 12.59
C GLY A 673 10.53 17.83 13.05
N TYR A 674 11.58 17.06 13.19
CA TYR A 674 12.91 17.56 13.49
C TYR A 674 13.93 16.73 12.68
N SER A 675 14.81 17.43 11.98
CA SER A 675 16.00 16.87 11.34
C SER A 675 17.17 17.77 11.64
N GLN A 676 18.32 17.19 11.94
CA GLN A 676 19.54 17.94 12.16
C GLN A 676 20.78 17.14 11.74
N LYS A 677 21.62 17.77 10.95
CA LYS A 677 23.01 17.35 10.76
C LYS A 677 23.92 18.06 11.77
N TRP A 678 24.71 17.29 12.51
CA TRP A 678 25.70 17.79 13.44
C TRP A 678 27.03 17.04 13.23
N HIS A 679 27.97 17.68 12.59
CA HIS A 679 29.21 17.05 12.10
C HIS A 679 28.89 15.84 11.18
N ASN A 680 29.27 14.65 11.62
CA ASN A 680 29.02 13.39 10.92
C ASN A 680 27.74 12.69 11.39
N PHE A 681 27.06 13.25 12.38
CA PHE A 681 25.78 12.70 12.86
C PHE A 681 24.60 13.34 12.15
N ILE A 682 23.58 12.54 11.91
CA ILE A 682 22.29 12.94 11.38
C ILE A 682 21.23 12.42 12.35
N PHE A 683 20.37 13.31 12.81
CA PHE A 683 19.26 13.01 13.68
C PHE A 683 17.98 13.30 12.94
N GLY A 684 17.02 12.37 13.01
CA GLY A 684 15.66 12.54 12.53
C GLY A 684 14.68 12.12 13.61
N LEU A 685 13.68 12.95 13.84
CA LEU A 685 12.57 12.64 14.73
C LEU A 685 11.30 13.21 14.12
N ASN A 686 10.29 12.41 13.99
CA ASN A 686 8.95 12.90 13.71
C ASN A 686 7.93 12.18 14.60
N SER A 687 6.85 12.89 14.91
CA SER A 687 5.75 12.30 15.64
C SER A 687 4.45 13.00 15.27
N THR A 688 3.40 12.20 15.14
CA THR A 688 2.04 12.66 14.88
C THR A 688 1.15 12.22 16.02
N PHE A 689 0.46 13.19 16.60
CA PHE A 689 -0.57 12.99 17.60
C PHE A 689 -1.90 13.36 16.98
N SER A 690 -2.81 12.38 16.84
CA SER A 690 -4.10 12.60 16.19
C SER A 690 -5.23 11.92 16.93
N ARG A 691 -6.43 12.46 16.75
CA ARG A 691 -7.67 11.88 17.24
C ARG A 691 -8.73 11.99 16.17
N ALA A 692 -9.47 10.91 16.01
CA ALA A 692 -10.65 10.87 15.16
C ALA A 692 -11.86 10.48 15.98
N LYS A 693 -13.03 10.97 15.56
CA LYS A 693 -14.33 10.59 16.10
C LYS A 693 -15.32 10.55 14.96
N ALA A 694 -16.13 9.52 14.93
CA ALA A 694 -17.24 9.36 14.00
C ALA A 694 -18.46 8.85 14.75
N ASP A 695 -19.63 9.34 14.38
CA ASP A 695 -20.90 8.87 14.94
C ASP A 695 -21.57 7.94 13.95
N ILE A 696 -21.79 6.69 14.36
CA ILE A 696 -22.45 5.64 13.59
C ILE A 696 -23.82 5.35 14.21
N ASP A 697 -24.77 5.03 13.37
CA ASP A 697 -26.15 4.72 13.76
C ASP A 697 -26.54 3.31 13.32
N GLY A 698 -27.23 2.56 14.18
CA GLY A 698 -27.74 1.23 13.89
C GLY A 698 -29.00 0.94 14.71
N MET A 699 -29.73 -0.09 14.30
CA MET A 699 -30.90 -0.59 15.03
C MET A 699 -30.46 -1.68 16.01
N VAL A 700 -30.93 -1.58 17.25
CA VAL A 700 -30.77 -2.61 18.30
C VAL A 700 -32.09 -2.80 18.94
N ASP A 701 -32.62 -4.01 18.94
CA ASP A 701 -33.96 -4.36 19.47
C ASP A 701 -35.11 -3.45 18.98
N GLY A 702 -34.99 -2.95 17.73
CA GLY A 702 -35.99 -2.06 17.11
C GLY A 702 -35.87 -0.59 17.51
N GLU A 703 -34.85 -0.19 18.29
CA GLU A 703 -34.55 1.19 18.66
C GLU A 703 -33.28 1.70 17.92
N LEU A 704 -33.34 2.94 17.43
CA LEU A 704 -32.19 3.58 16.82
C LEU A 704 -31.18 3.97 17.90
N MET A 705 -29.99 3.39 17.86
CA MET A 705 -28.87 3.70 18.71
C MET A 705 -27.80 4.47 17.92
N THR A 706 -27.12 5.39 18.60
CA THR A 706 -25.95 6.09 18.05
C THR A 706 -24.74 5.79 18.92
N ARG A 707 -23.64 5.42 18.28
CA ARG A 707 -22.36 5.13 18.93
C ARG A 707 -21.26 6.03 18.36
N THR A 708 -20.47 6.66 19.23
CA THR A 708 -19.27 7.39 18.84
C THR A 708 -18.07 6.44 18.83
N ILE A 709 -17.41 6.29 17.67
CA ILE A 709 -16.24 5.43 17.46
C ILE A 709 -14.99 6.26 17.15
N ASN A 710 -13.80 5.65 17.30
CA ASN A 710 -12.59 6.14 16.61
C ASN A 710 -12.70 5.75 15.12
N PHE A 711 -12.00 6.48 14.25
CA PHE A 711 -11.90 6.08 12.85
C PHE A 711 -11.08 4.78 12.73
N PRO A 712 -11.53 3.78 11.95
CA PRO A 712 -10.74 2.59 11.65
C PRO A 712 -9.37 2.94 11.05
N SER A 713 -8.36 2.11 11.30
CA SER A 713 -6.94 2.29 10.90
C SER A 713 -6.24 3.52 11.51
N GLN A 714 -6.93 4.35 12.30
CA GLN A 714 -6.37 5.59 12.85
C GLN A 714 -5.65 5.37 14.19
N SER A 715 -4.32 5.40 14.16
CA SER A 715 -3.47 5.42 15.35
C SER A 715 -3.42 6.81 15.99
N LYS A 716 -3.48 6.85 17.35
CA LYS A 716 -3.40 8.11 18.13
C LYS A 716 -2.01 8.71 18.12
N VAL A 717 -0.99 7.87 18.04
CA VAL A 717 0.42 8.27 18.02
C VAL A 717 1.16 7.45 16.97
N VAL A 718 1.81 8.15 16.06
CA VAL A 718 2.77 7.58 15.11
C VAL A 718 4.07 8.34 15.29
N GLY A 719 5.20 7.64 15.36
CA GLY A 719 6.49 8.28 15.56
C GLY A 719 7.63 7.52 14.89
N ASN A 720 8.60 8.28 14.40
CA ASN A 720 9.81 7.74 13.81
C ASN A 720 11.01 8.46 14.41
N ALA A 721 12.01 7.70 14.80
CA ALA A 721 13.28 8.21 15.32
C ALA A 721 14.45 7.59 14.55
N MET A 722 15.41 8.39 14.17
CA MET A 722 16.59 7.95 13.44
C MET A 722 17.84 8.63 13.99
N ILE A 723 18.88 7.85 14.17
CA ILE A 723 20.25 8.34 14.37
C ILE A 723 21.16 7.73 13.30
N GLY A 724 21.88 8.59 12.59
CA GLY A 724 22.87 8.19 11.61
C GLY A 724 24.24 8.76 11.93
N TRP A 725 25.28 8.06 11.52
CA TRP A 725 26.65 8.55 11.48
C TRP A 725 27.23 8.25 10.11
N GLU A 726 27.73 9.27 9.43
CA GLU A 726 28.24 9.15 8.05
C GLU A 726 29.49 9.99 7.85
N ASN A 727 30.49 9.39 7.19
CA ASN A 727 31.65 10.10 6.61
C ASN A 727 31.84 9.65 5.16
N ASP A 728 32.91 10.08 4.49
CA ASP A 728 33.19 9.77 3.06
C ASP A 728 33.30 8.27 2.77
N ARG A 729 33.56 7.42 3.78
CA ARG A 729 33.82 6.00 3.61
C ARG A 729 32.77 5.09 4.22
N VAL A 730 32.19 5.49 5.32
CA VAL A 730 31.32 4.61 6.11
C VAL A 730 30.09 5.39 6.55
N GLY A 731 28.94 4.78 6.43
CA GLY A 731 27.69 5.23 7.01
C GLY A 731 27.06 4.12 7.85
N LEU A 732 26.46 4.49 8.97
CA LEU A 732 25.69 3.60 9.84
C LEU A 732 24.45 4.34 10.30
N ARG A 733 23.34 3.64 10.41
CA ARG A 733 22.05 4.21 10.77
C ARG A 733 21.19 3.22 11.55
N LEU A 734 20.60 3.70 12.63
CA LEU A 734 19.57 3.01 13.40
C LEU A 734 18.27 3.82 13.28
N ALA A 735 17.19 3.15 12.94
CA ALA A 735 15.85 3.74 12.85
C ALA A 735 14.87 2.95 13.72
N ALA A 736 13.90 3.64 14.30
CA ALA A 736 12.80 3.04 15.05
C ALA A 736 11.49 3.65 14.60
N ASN A 737 10.50 2.81 14.32
CA ASN A 737 9.15 3.20 13.93
C ASN A 737 8.17 2.73 15.02
N TYR A 738 7.31 3.62 15.48
CA TYR A 738 6.28 3.34 16.48
C TYR A 738 4.90 3.69 15.93
N LYS A 739 3.96 2.77 16.06
CA LYS A 739 2.55 2.97 15.75
C LYS A 739 1.73 2.52 16.96
N SER A 740 0.95 3.42 17.57
CA SER A 740 0.11 3.04 18.70
C SER A 740 -1.09 2.23 18.23
N ARG A 741 -1.66 1.43 19.11
CA ARG A 741 -2.87 0.65 18.86
C ARG A 741 -3.98 1.49 18.22
N TYR A 742 -4.78 0.85 17.38
CA TYR A 742 -5.89 1.47 16.70
C TYR A 742 -7.08 0.50 16.54
N LEU A 743 -8.27 1.07 16.38
CA LEU A 743 -9.46 0.33 15.97
C LEU A 743 -9.26 -0.16 14.54
N ASN A 744 -9.35 -1.45 14.30
CA ASN A 744 -9.28 -2.04 12.98
C ASN A 744 -10.69 -2.15 12.38
N GLU A 745 -11.61 -2.77 13.13
CA GLU A 745 -12.97 -3.02 12.69
C GLU A 745 -13.95 -2.88 13.87
N ILE A 746 -15.14 -2.44 13.56
CA ILE A 746 -16.27 -2.39 14.50
C ILE A 746 -17.10 -3.67 14.38
N SER A 747 -17.41 -4.27 15.51
CA SER A 747 -18.23 -5.47 15.55
C SER A 747 -19.72 -5.14 15.41
N GLY A 748 -20.23 -4.27 16.28
CA GLY A 748 -21.63 -3.88 16.29
C GLY A 748 -21.86 -2.54 16.97
N ILE A 749 -23.10 -2.06 16.90
CA ILE A 749 -23.46 -0.79 17.57
C ILE A 749 -23.48 -0.94 19.07
N ASP A 750 -23.93 -2.06 19.59
CA ASP A 750 -24.12 -2.39 20.99
C ASP A 750 -23.03 -3.30 21.58
N GLU A 751 -22.10 -3.80 20.78
CA GLU A 751 -21.05 -4.72 21.18
C GLU A 751 -19.63 -4.12 21.12
N PRO A 752 -19.34 -2.97 21.79
CA PRO A 752 -18.03 -2.34 21.73
C PRO A 752 -16.89 -3.19 22.29
N GLU A 753 -17.21 -4.20 23.12
CA GLU A 753 -16.27 -5.16 23.68
C GLU A 753 -15.79 -6.19 22.67
N LYS A 754 -16.46 -6.34 21.53
CA LYS A 754 -16.07 -7.20 20.41
C LYS A 754 -15.32 -6.46 19.30
N ASP A 755 -15.19 -5.13 19.39
CA ASP A 755 -14.41 -4.37 18.40
C ASP A 755 -12.99 -4.93 18.24
N LEU A 756 -12.55 -5.03 16.99
CA LEU A 756 -11.21 -5.51 16.64
C LEU A 756 -10.18 -4.38 16.72
N TYR A 757 -9.13 -4.58 17.49
CA TYR A 757 -8.01 -3.66 17.64
C TYR A 757 -6.70 -4.31 17.20
N THR A 758 -5.89 -3.55 16.45
CA THR A 758 -4.48 -3.86 16.25
C THR A 758 -3.64 -3.22 17.37
N ASP A 759 -2.73 -3.99 17.95
CA ASP A 759 -1.89 -3.58 19.09
C ASP A 759 -0.80 -2.56 18.73
N ASP A 760 -0.12 -2.02 19.73
CA ASP A 760 1.05 -1.16 19.53
C ASP A 760 2.17 -1.93 18.82
N GLN A 761 2.87 -1.27 17.89
CA GLN A 761 3.98 -1.85 17.12
C GLN A 761 5.25 -1.00 17.22
N VAL A 762 6.41 -1.65 17.36
CA VAL A 762 7.73 -1.01 17.41
C VAL A 762 8.74 -1.77 16.54
N PHE A 763 9.03 -1.27 15.36
CA PHE A 763 10.07 -1.84 14.49
C PHE A 763 11.39 -1.08 14.66
N VAL A 764 12.49 -1.81 14.77
CA VAL A 764 13.84 -1.26 14.83
C VAL A 764 14.66 -1.85 13.69
N ASP A 765 15.25 -0.96 12.88
CA ASP A 765 16.01 -1.31 11.69
C ASP A 765 17.43 -0.74 11.77
N LEU A 766 18.41 -1.48 11.26
CA LEU A 766 19.81 -1.07 11.16
C LEU A 766 20.24 -1.12 9.69
N SER A 767 20.83 -0.06 9.20
CA SER A 767 21.45 -0.03 7.88
C SER A 767 22.84 0.56 7.91
N GLY A 768 23.69 0.15 6.98
CA GLY A 768 25.02 0.72 6.86
C GLY A 768 25.67 0.47 5.50
N HIS A 769 26.72 1.23 5.24
CA HIS A 769 27.46 1.09 4.00
C HIS A 769 28.96 1.41 4.18
N VAL A 770 29.77 0.83 3.28
CA VAL A 770 31.20 1.10 3.16
C VAL A 770 31.51 1.43 1.71
N ASN A 771 32.03 2.63 1.45
CA ASN A 771 32.50 3.06 0.15
C ASN A 771 33.97 2.61 -0.04
N PHE A 772 34.21 1.64 -0.93
CA PHE A 772 35.56 1.24 -1.31
C PHE A 772 36.27 2.34 -2.12
N ASN A 773 35.50 3.00 -2.96
CA ASN A 773 35.89 4.19 -3.72
C ASN A 773 34.62 4.99 -4.08
N LYS A 774 34.73 6.02 -4.90
CA LYS A 774 33.61 6.87 -5.32
C LYS A 774 32.54 6.16 -6.14
N ASN A 775 32.82 4.96 -6.65
CA ASN A 775 31.94 4.22 -7.53
C ASN A 775 31.40 2.92 -6.92
N ILE A 776 32.09 2.32 -5.95
CA ILE A 776 31.78 0.99 -5.40
C ILE A 776 31.45 1.12 -3.92
N GLN A 777 30.27 0.65 -3.56
CA GLN A 777 29.74 0.63 -2.21
C GLN A 777 29.29 -0.79 -1.83
N LEU A 778 29.71 -1.26 -0.66
CA LEU A 778 29.10 -2.38 0.03
C LEU A 778 28.04 -1.81 0.97
N PHE A 779 26.86 -2.38 1.00
CA PHE A 779 25.83 -2.02 1.96
C PHE A 779 25.24 -3.24 2.65
N PHE A 780 24.67 -3.04 3.83
CA PHE A 780 23.94 -4.05 4.57
C PHE A 780 22.71 -3.43 5.25
N ASN A 781 21.68 -4.24 5.42
CA ASN A 781 20.44 -3.89 6.08
C ASN A 781 20.00 -5.02 7.01
N ALA A 782 19.42 -4.68 8.15
CA ALA A 782 18.77 -5.61 9.06
C ALA A 782 17.44 -4.98 9.47
N GLN A 783 16.34 -5.67 9.21
CA GLN A 783 14.98 -5.22 9.48
C GLN A 783 14.37 -6.00 10.62
N ASN A 784 13.45 -5.39 11.36
CA ASN A 784 12.73 -5.98 12.47
C ASN A 784 13.66 -6.59 13.55
N LEU A 785 14.71 -5.87 13.96
CA LEU A 785 15.65 -6.35 14.99
C LEU A 785 15.00 -6.57 16.37
N THR A 786 13.81 -6.05 16.58
CA THR A 786 13.00 -6.24 17.79
C THR A 786 12.16 -7.49 17.77
N ASP A 787 12.14 -8.20 16.63
CA ASP A 787 11.26 -9.35 16.39
C ASP A 787 9.81 -9.00 16.76
N GLU A 788 9.37 -7.84 16.25
CA GLU A 788 8.02 -7.33 16.49
C GLU A 788 7.00 -8.22 15.82
N VAL A 789 5.93 -8.54 16.53
CA VAL A 789 4.85 -9.41 16.09
C VAL A 789 3.62 -8.59 15.68
N TYR A 790 2.77 -9.14 14.85
CA TYR A 790 1.46 -8.62 14.58
C TYR A 790 0.46 -9.22 15.58
N TYR A 791 -0.29 -8.37 16.26
CA TYR A 791 -1.25 -8.81 17.27
C TYR A 791 -2.56 -8.03 17.18
N ASN A 792 -3.64 -8.77 16.96
CA ASN A 792 -5.00 -8.25 17.03
C ASN A 792 -5.75 -8.88 18.22
N TYR A 793 -6.72 -8.12 18.75
CA TYR A 793 -7.55 -8.56 19.85
C TYR A 793 -8.94 -7.90 19.80
N ASN A 794 -9.96 -8.60 20.29
CA ASN A 794 -11.32 -8.07 20.39
C ASN A 794 -11.52 -7.45 21.77
N GLY A 795 -11.74 -6.13 21.82
CA GLY A 795 -11.98 -5.31 23.02
C GLY A 795 -10.91 -5.42 24.10
N ASN A 796 -10.57 -6.62 24.54
CA ASN A 796 -9.64 -6.88 25.63
C ASN A 796 -8.34 -7.52 25.12
N ARG A 797 -7.21 -6.84 25.34
CA ARG A 797 -5.87 -7.25 24.91
C ARG A 797 -5.41 -8.65 25.42
N HIS A 798 -6.11 -9.24 26.36
CA HIS A 798 -5.80 -10.59 26.86
C HIS A 798 -6.31 -11.69 25.94
N TYR A 799 -7.30 -11.40 25.10
CA TYR A 799 -7.93 -12.37 24.23
C TYR A 799 -7.48 -12.15 22.79
N ASN A 800 -6.90 -13.18 22.21
CA ASN A 800 -6.41 -13.17 20.83
C ASN A 800 -7.57 -12.98 19.86
N ALA A 801 -7.33 -12.17 18.81
CA ALA A 801 -8.04 -12.29 17.55
C ALA A 801 -7.08 -12.81 16.47
N GLN A 802 -5.81 -12.32 16.51
CA GLN A 802 -4.74 -12.80 15.64
C GLN A 802 -3.38 -12.55 16.32
N TYR A 803 -2.48 -13.52 16.25
CA TYR A 803 -1.07 -13.39 16.58
C TYR A 803 -0.24 -13.94 15.44
N GLU A 804 0.70 -13.15 14.93
CA GLU A 804 1.55 -13.54 13.83
C GLU A 804 2.99 -13.09 14.06
N GLU A 805 3.94 -13.99 13.82
CA GLU A 805 5.37 -13.70 13.85
C GLU A 805 6.05 -14.09 12.53
N TYR A 806 6.89 -13.17 12.02
CA TYR A 806 7.59 -13.30 10.74
C TYR A 806 9.11 -13.09 10.86
N GLY A 807 9.61 -12.80 12.07
CA GLY A 807 11.04 -12.73 12.38
C GLY A 807 11.78 -11.54 11.76
N PRO A 808 13.08 -11.41 12.06
CA PRO A 808 13.98 -10.45 11.45
C PRO A 808 14.48 -10.91 10.07
N SER A 809 14.87 -9.94 9.22
CA SER A 809 15.51 -10.20 7.93
C SER A 809 16.80 -9.41 7.76
N TYR A 810 17.73 -9.96 6.99
CA TYR A 810 19.07 -9.40 6.78
C TYR A 810 19.39 -9.34 5.29
N LYS A 811 20.08 -8.28 4.84
CA LYS A 811 20.46 -8.10 3.45
C LYS A 811 21.88 -7.58 3.34
N VAL A 812 22.60 -8.01 2.31
CA VAL A 812 23.92 -7.52 1.98
C VAL A 812 24.05 -7.36 0.46
N GLY A 813 24.62 -6.27 0.01
CA GLY A 813 24.72 -6.02 -1.43
C GLY A 813 25.92 -5.15 -1.82
N LEU A 814 26.22 -5.21 -3.09
CA LEU A 814 27.23 -4.36 -3.75
C LEU A 814 26.54 -3.44 -4.74
N LYS A 815 26.81 -2.14 -4.65
CA LYS A 815 26.32 -1.12 -5.56
C LYS A 815 27.48 -0.48 -6.30
N PHE A 816 27.34 -0.36 -7.60
CA PHE A 816 28.21 0.40 -8.48
C PHE A 816 27.46 1.63 -8.98
N THR A 817 28.07 2.83 -8.89
CA THR A 817 27.48 4.07 -9.39
C THR A 817 28.51 4.90 -10.14
N HIS A 818 28.12 5.45 -11.29
CA HIS A 818 28.89 6.40 -12.09
C HIS A 818 28.05 7.67 -12.30
N PHE A 819 28.67 8.84 -12.03
CA PHE A 819 28.05 10.16 -12.18
C PHE A 819 28.69 10.93 -13.30
#